data_0332c657c5c6eea232e0096a0f2d5573
#
_entry.id   0332c657c5c6eea232e0096a0f2d5573
#
_cell.length_a   1.000
_cell.length_b   1.000
_cell.length_c   1.000
_cell.angle_alpha   90.00
_cell.angle_beta   90.00
_cell.angle_gamma   90.00
#
_symmetry.space_group_name_H-M   'P 1'
#
loop_
_entity.id
_entity.type
_entity.pdbx_description
1 polymer ?
#
loop_
_entity_poly.entity_id
_entity_poly.type
_entity_poly.pdbx_seq_one_letter_code
_entity_poly.pdbx_strand_id
1 'polypeptide(L)'
;MHLFNKIIILSVSVSGLIAQSLPTETSTLFSGSGSCAVCHTQAGPNTAALQDSHGKDVSQTTYWRSTMMANAAIDPLWRAKVQAEIASNPHLQSVIEDKCTSCHAPMGNTQAGYDGQSDYTIAEMLENPLAMDGVSCAVCHQIQDQDLGEGESFSGHFTIDDSRLIYGPFSNPVVGPMVSMVNYTPTMSPHISSSEICATCHTLFTPYVNDAGEVAGEAPEQVPYLEWLNSDYPELGIECQTCHMPAIEENIILSNRPQWLGSRNPLHTHEFVGGNVFMLKMLRNFGDELGVRASEAHFDSTIDRSMRLLERQSVRLNLSAVWNSMADSLTIEVGVENLSGHKFPTAYPSRRAWLELKVEDQSGNIVFHSGAWDATGEIVGLDPGYEPHHQTITQQDQVQIYQNIPRDVNSDKTYTLLRIAGYLKDNRIPPAGYLSDGLAADSTRIEGLATQDPDFNRNGLEEGTGGDKVHYSVSGLSPDASYYISATMNYQTIAPRFAQDLFDYDLPEVEVFQSYYEQMDLSPIPIASVEQTISTSGIKAHTPESQLMVQVYPNPFNPETNIQVSLPEDGNIKLSIFDLQGKQMIEIQRINQSRGMQEYSWDGKDSQGLNLEAGIYVVQIEFRATGSPIASRANSKIVYLK
;
A
#
# COMPACT_ATOMS: atom_id res chain seq x y z
N MET A 1 57.38 -8.58 46.91
CA MET A 1 56.89 -7.54 46.01
C MET A 1 56.76 -8.21 44.62
N HIS A 2 55.60 -8.85 44.38
CA HIS A 2 55.28 -9.50 43.10
C HIS A 2 54.07 -8.82 42.50
N LEU A 3 54.31 -8.08 41.39
CA LEU A 3 53.26 -7.53 40.54
C LEU A 3 52.70 -8.66 39.69
N PHE A 4 51.42 -8.99 39.85
CA PHE A 4 50.63 -9.80 38.89
C PHE A 4 50.02 -8.89 37.86
N ASN A 5 50.51 -8.91 36.62
CA ASN A 5 49.87 -8.35 35.46
C ASN A 5 48.64 -9.23 35.09
N LYS A 6 47.45 -8.70 35.28
CA LYS A 6 46.21 -9.30 34.70
C LYS A 6 46.12 -8.86 33.24
N ILE A 7 46.36 -9.78 32.35
CA ILE A 7 46.02 -9.63 30.92
C ILE A 7 44.50 -9.89 30.81
N ILE A 8 43.74 -8.84 30.52
CA ILE A 8 42.34 -8.93 30.13
C ILE A 8 42.36 -9.26 28.64
N ILE A 9 42.05 -10.51 28.29
CA ILE A 9 41.75 -10.92 26.91
C ILE A 9 40.32 -10.50 26.63
N LEU A 10 40.14 -9.41 25.88
CA LEU A 10 38.86 -9.04 25.29
C LEU A 10 38.62 -10.00 24.14
N SER A 11 37.79 -11.03 24.36
CA SER A 11 37.24 -11.84 23.29
C SER A 11 36.14 -11.02 22.59
N VAL A 12 36.49 -10.40 21.46
CA VAL A 12 35.50 -9.88 20.53
C VAL A 12 34.89 -11.11 19.83
N SER A 13 33.74 -11.56 20.32
CA SER A 13 32.91 -12.49 19.59
C SER A 13 32.29 -11.74 18.40
N VAL A 14 32.88 -11.91 17.23
CA VAL A 14 32.21 -11.58 15.97
C VAL A 14 31.14 -12.64 15.76
N SER A 15 29.95 -12.40 16.28
CA SER A 15 28.74 -13.16 15.92
C SER A 15 28.40 -12.74 14.49
N GLY A 16 28.99 -13.42 13.51
CA GLY A 16 28.47 -13.36 12.15
C GLY A 16 27.05 -13.94 12.17
N LEU A 17 26.03 -13.11 11.99
CA LEU A 17 24.66 -13.50 11.78
C LEU A 17 24.59 -14.48 10.62
N ILE A 18 24.48 -15.77 10.91
CA ILE A 18 24.13 -16.81 9.93
C ILE A 18 22.61 -16.83 9.93
N ALA A 19 21.99 -16.22 8.93
CA ALA A 19 20.55 -16.40 8.70
C ALA A 19 20.19 -17.89 8.76
N GLN A 20 19.15 -18.22 9.52
CA GLN A 20 18.70 -19.62 9.64
C GLN A 20 18.37 -20.18 8.24
N SER A 21 18.64 -21.48 8.04
CA SER A 21 18.32 -22.14 6.78
C SER A 21 16.80 -22.23 6.59
N LEU A 22 16.36 -22.03 5.34
CA LEU A 22 14.97 -22.27 4.99
C LEU A 22 14.62 -23.75 5.17
N PRO A 23 13.39 -24.12 5.60
CA PRO A 23 12.97 -25.49 5.85
C PRO A 23 12.95 -26.30 4.55
N THR A 24 13.38 -27.57 4.65
CA THR A 24 13.38 -28.52 3.54
C THR A 24 12.46 -29.72 3.80
N GLU A 25 11.75 -29.70 4.92
CA GLU A 25 10.78 -30.69 5.31
C GLU A 25 9.69 -30.85 4.24
N THR A 26 9.08 -32.02 4.20
CA THR A 26 8.02 -32.35 3.24
C THR A 26 6.87 -33.05 3.94
N SER A 27 5.66 -32.77 3.46
CA SER A 27 4.43 -33.49 3.84
C SER A 27 3.77 -34.10 2.60
N THR A 28 2.56 -34.60 2.73
CA THR A 28 1.78 -35.10 1.59
C THR A 28 1.52 -33.98 0.58
N LEU A 29 1.15 -32.77 1.05
CA LEU A 29 0.81 -31.65 0.19
C LEU A 29 2.02 -30.74 -0.09
N PHE A 30 2.92 -30.54 0.88
CA PHE A 30 3.85 -29.42 0.84
C PHE A 30 5.33 -29.84 0.88
N SER A 31 6.17 -28.96 0.37
CA SER A 31 7.61 -28.93 0.58
C SER A 31 8.00 -27.53 1.02
N GLY A 32 8.87 -27.43 2.02
CA GLY A 32 9.35 -26.16 2.55
C GLY A 32 10.14 -25.35 1.52
N SER A 33 10.20 -24.03 1.71
CA SER A 33 10.83 -23.08 0.78
C SER A 33 12.30 -23.35 0.50
N GLY A 34 13.02 -24.01 1.42
CA GLY A 34 14.40 -24.44 1.23
C GLY A 34 14.57 -25.41 0.05
N SER A 35 13.58 -26.26 -0.20
CA SER A 35 13.56 -27.15 -1.37
C SER A 35 13.45 -26.38 -2.68
N CYS A 36 12.67 -25.31 -2.71
CA CYS A 36 12.55 -24.39 -3.87
C CYS A 36 13.82 -23.54 -4.05
N ALA A 37 14.40 -23.10 -2.95
CA ALA A 37 15.59 -22.25 -2.92
C ALA A 37 16.81 -22.90 -3.59
N VAL A 38 16.92 -24.24 -3.62
CA VAL A 38 17.99 -24.97 -4.32
C VAL A 38 18.14 -24.52 -5.78
N CYS A 39 17.01 -24.17 -6.43
CA CYS A 39 16.96 -23.78 -7.84
C CYS A 39 16.59 -22.30 -8.04
N HIS A 40 15.77 -21.73 -7.15
CA HIS A 40 15.19 -20.39 -7.27
C HIS A 40 15.89 -19.34 -6.38
N THR A 41 17.13 -19.58 -5.98
CA THR A 41 18.05 -18.61 -5.39
C THR A 41 19.26 -18.43 -6.30
N GLN A 42 19.79 -17.22 -6.41
CA GLN A 42 20.99 -16.94 -7.18
C GLN A 42 22.18 -17.79 -6.66
N ALA A 43 22.86 -18.47 -7.55
CA ALA A 43 23.98 -19.35 -7.18
C ALA A 43 25.33 -18.64 -7.03
N GLY A 44 25.35 -17.30 -7.17
CA GLY A 44 26.54 -16.44 -7.02
C GLY A 44 26.65 -15.41 -8.16
N PRO A 45 27.53 -14.43 -8.01
CA PRO A 45 27.57 -13.25 -8.91
C PRO A 45 28.02 -13.55 -10.35
N ASN A 46 28.52 -14.74 -10.62
CA ASN A 46 29.00 -15.13 -11.95
C ASN A 46 28.03 -16.07 -12.71
N THR A 47 26.81 -16.25 -12.22
CA THR A 47 25.78 -17.06 -12.89
C THR A 47 24.83 -16.12 -13.66
N ALA A 48 24.51 -16.47 -14.92
CA ALA A 48 23.56 -15.70 -15.71
C ALA A 48 22.10 -15.89 -15.27
N ALA A 49 21.81 -16.86 -14.40
CA ALA A 49 20.48 -17.13 -13.92
C ALA A 49 20.11 -16.21 -12.76
N LEU A 50 18.82 -15.81 -12.70
CA LEU A 50 18.24 -15.05 -11.61
C LEU A 50 18.89 -13.67 -11.40
N GLN A 51 19.37 -13.08 -12.49
CA GLN A 51 19.93 -11.73 -12.54
C GLN A 51 19.29 -10.92 -13.65
N ASP A 52 19.10 -9.61 -13.39
CA ASP A 52 18.76 -8.64 -14.42
C ASP A 52 20.00 -8.26 -15.27
N SER A 53 19.81 -7.41 -16.27
CA SER A 53 20.88 -6.92 -17.16
C SER A 53 21.98 -6.14 -16.44
N HIS A 54 21.72 -5.70 -15.19
CA HIS A 54 22.69 -4.99 -14.34
C HIS A 54 23.41 -5.93 -13.35
N GLY A 55 23.10 -7.22 -13.39
CA GLY A 55 23.67 -8.24 -12.51
C GLY A 55 23.06 -8.25 -11.09
N LYS A 56 21.93 -7.57 -10.91
CA LYS A 56 21.20 -7.57 -9.64
C LYS A 56 20.48 -8.91 -9.46
N ASP A 57 20.57 -9.48 -8.26
CA ASP A 57 19.79 -10.66 -7.89
C ASP A 57 18.29 -10.35 -7.93
N VAL A 58 17.56 -11.10 -8.74
CA VAL A 58 16.09 -11.02 -8.90
C VAL A 58 15.41 -12.34 -8.56
N SER A 59 16.10 -13.19 -7.80
CA SER A 59 15.58 -14.51 -7.43
C SER A 59 14.37 -14.42 -6.52
N GLN A 60 13.41 -15.27 -6.78
CA GLN A 60 12.14 -15.34 -6.06
C GLN A 60 12.37 -15.50 -4.55
N THR A 61 13.26 -16.40 -4.16
CA THR A 61 13.54 -16.68 -2.75
C THR A 61 14.19 -15.52 -2.02
N THR A 62 15.12 -14.80 -2.68
CA THR A 62 15.79 -13.62 -2.08
C THR A 62 14.79 -12.50 -1.79
N TYR A 63 13.86 -12.26 -2.71
CA TYR A 63 12.85 -11.23 -2.51
C TYR A 63 11.79 -11.63 -1.47
N TRP A 64 11.31 -12.88 -1.53
CA TRP A 64 10.23 -13.37 -0.68
C TRP A 64 10.63 -13.49 0.80
N ARG A 65 11.82 -14.00 1.12
CA ARG A 65 12.19 -14.44 2.48
C ARG A 65 12.16 -13.35 3.57
N SER A 66 12.24 -12.08 3.19
CA SER A 66 12.15 -10.91 4.09
C SER A 66 10.81 -10.17 4.01
N THR A 67 9.80 -10.77 3.38
CA THR A 67 8.45 -10.19 3.33
C THR A 67 7.65 -10.53 4.58
N MET A 68 6.56 -9.80 4.83
CA MET A 68 5.60 -10.15 5.88
C MET A 68 4.97 -11.53 5.65
N MET A 69 4.74 -11.93 4.39
CA MET A 69 4.18 -13.24 4.05
C MET A 69 5.11 -14.39 4.47
N ALA A 70 6.40 -14.28 4.20
CA ALA A 70 7.39 -15.28 4.64
C ALA A 70 7.51 -15.37 6.17
N ASN A 71 7.18 -14.30 6.88
CA ASN A 71 7.32 -14.18 8.32
C ASN A 71 5.95 -14.15 9.04
N ALA A 72 4.86 -14.53 8.37
CA ALA A 72 3.51 -14.41 8.89
C ALA A 72 3.28 -15.21 10.19
N ALA A 73 3.88 -16.40 10.31
CA ALA A 73 3.76 -17.25 11.50
C ALA A 73 4.59 -16.77 12.70
N ILE A 74 5.58 -15.91 12.48
CA ILE A 74 6.47 -15.38 13.53
C ILE A 74 6.23 -13.91 13.84
N ASP A 75 5.27 -13.26 13.18
CA ASP A 75 4.90 -11.87 13.42
C ASP A 75 4.46 -11.67 14.88
N PRO A 76 5.18 -10.87 15.69
CA PRO A 76 4.88 -10.73 17.10
C PRO A 76 3.57 -9.95 17.36
N LEU A 77 3.16 -9.03 16.48
CA LEU A 77 1.86 -8.36 16.57
C LEU A 77 0.72 -9.35 16.37
N TRP A 78 0.81 -10.20 15.34
CA TRP A 78 -0.20 -11.21 15.09
C TRP A 78 -0.34 -12.19 16.27
N ARG A 79 0.78 -12.70 16.80
CA ARG A 79 0.77 -13.60 17.97
C ARG A 79 0.13 -12.95 19.20
N ALA A 80 0.52 -11.72 19.51
CA ALA A 80 -0.06 -10.95 20.60
C ALA A 80 -1.57 -10.78 20.41
N LYS A 81 -1.99 -10.48 19.18
CA LYS A 81 -3.40 -10.28 18.86
C LYS A 81 -4.20 -11.57 18.99
N VAL A 82 -3.71 -12.70 18.49
CA VAL A 82 -4.36 -14.01 18.66
C VAL A 82 -4.55 -14.34 20.15
N GLN A 83 -3.53 -14.11 20.96
CA GLN A 83 -3.60 -14.39 22.39
C GLN A 83 -4.62 -13.47 23.11
N ALA A 84 -4.69 -12.20 22.73
CA ALA A 84 -5.68 -11.26 23.27
C ALA A 84 -7.12 -11.64 22.86
N GLU A 85 -7.34 -12.08 21.61
CA GLU A 85 -8.64 -12.55 21.15
C GLU A 85 -9.10 -13.80 21.91
N ILE A 86 -8.19 -14.76 22.15
CA ILE A 86 -8.46 -15.95 22.97
C ILE A 86 -8.79 -15.56 24.41
N ALA A 87 -8.04 -14.63 25.01
CA ALA A 87 -8.29 -14.18 26.37
C ALA A 87 -9.66 -13.49 26.49
N SER A 88 -10.08 -12.76 25.47
CA SER A 88 -11.41 -12.12 25.40
C SER A 88 -12.54 -13.14 25.16
N ASN A 89 -12.27 -14.25 24.48
CA ASN A 89 -13.26 -15.25 24.06
C ASN A 89 -12.74 -16.69 24.30
N PRO A 90 -12.47 -17.13 25.55
CA PRO A 90 -11.77 -18.40 25.82
C PRO A 90 -12.50 -19.64 25.29
N HIS A 91 -13.84 -19.59 25.21
CA HIS A 91 -14.66 -20.69 24.71
C HIS A 91 -14.55 -20.88 23.18
N LEU A 92 -13.96 -19.92 22.46
CA LEU A 92 -13.73 -19.97 21.00
C LEU A 92 -12.25 -20.22 20.65
N GLN A 93 -11.39 -20.59 21.59
CA GLN A 93 -9.95 -20.72 21.39
C GLN A 93 -9.62 -21.56 20.14
N SER A 94 -10.17 -22.78 20.02
CA SER A 94 -9.83 -23.64 18.88
C SER A 94 -10.25 -23.02 17.53
N VAL A 95 -11.40 -22.37 17.49
CA VAL A 95 -11.91 -21.69 16.29
C VAL A 95 -11.01 -20.50 15.92
N ILE A 96 -10.56 -19.73 16.92
CA ILE A 96 -9.66 -18.57 16.70
C ILE A 96 -8.30 -19.05 16.17
N GLU A 97 -7.70 -20.05 16.82
CA GLU A 97 -6.40 -20.58 16.42
C GLU A 97 -6.43 -21.17 15.01
N ASP A 98 -7.44 -21.97 14.70
CA ASP A 98 -7.63 -22.56 13.35
C ASP A 98 -7.81 -21.49 12.27
N LYS A 99 -8.70 -20.53 12.51
CA LYS A 99 -8.96 -19.42 11.58
C LYS A 99 -7.72 -18.56 11.34
N CYS A 100 -6.99 -18.20 12.39
CA CYS A 100 -5.78 -17.38 12.27
C CYS A 100 -4.65 -18.13 11.53
N THR A 101 -4.47 -19.41 11.83
CA THR A 101 -3.41 -20.24 11.21
C THR A 101 -3.69 -20.57 9.75
N SER A 102 -4.96 -20.55 9.29
CA SER A 102 -5.30 -20.80 7.88
C SER A 102 -4.62 -19.83 6.91
N CYS A 103 -4.37 -18.58 7.34
CA CYS A 103 -3.68 -17.55 6.55
C CYS A 103 -2.21 -17.33 6.98
N HIS A 104 -1.90 -17.44 8.29
CA HIS A 104 -0.57 -17.12 8.81
C HIS A 104 0.40 -18.31 8.85
N ALA A 105 -0.13 -19.54 8.88
CA ALA A 105 0.62 -20.79 8.85
C ALA A 105 -0.02 -21.82 7.91
N PRO A 106 -0.36 -21.45 6.65
CA PRO A 106 -1.26 -22.21 5.79
C PRO A 106 -0.79 -23.63 5.47
N MET A 107 0.51 -23.89 5.37
CA MET A 107 0.99 -25.26 5.10
C MET A 107 0.68 -26.21 6.24
N GLY A 108 0.80 -25.77 7.49
CA GLY A 108 0.46 -26.60 8.66
C GLY A 108 -1.04 -26.83 8.76
N ASN A 109 -1.82 -25.75 8.71
CA ASN A 109 -3.27 -25.81 8.82
C ASN A 109 -3.90 -26.66 7.70
N THR A 110 -3.57 -26.38 6.43
CA THR A 110 -4.11 -27.14 5.28
C THR A 110 -3.71 -28.63 5.33
N GLN A 111 -2.47 -28.95 5.74
CA GLN A 111 -2.06 -30.35 5.89
C GLN A 111 -2.85 -31.06 6.99
N ALA A 112 -3.06 -30.40 8.14
CA ALA A 112 -3.85 -30.96 9.23
C ALA A 112 -5.29 -31.26 8.80
N GLY A 113 -5.94 -30.32 8.08
CA GLY A 113 -7.25 -30.53 7.50
C GLY A 113 -7.30 -31.70 6.48
N TYR A 114 -6.28 -31.82 5.61
CA TYR A 114 -6.14 -32.95 4.68
C TYR A 114 -6.01 -34.29 5.40
N ASP A 115 -5.30 -34.31 6.53
CA ASP A 115 -5.12 -35.51 7.36
C ASP A 115 -6.36 -35.83 8.24
N GLY A 116 -7.43 -35.01 8.14
CA GLY A 116 -8.72 -35.20 8.82
C GLY A 116 -8.81 -34.60 10.22
N GLN A 117 -7.90 -33.68 10.56
CA GLN A 117 -7.96 -32.91 11.80
C GLN A 117 -8.98 -31.78 11.64
N SER A 118 -9.77 -31.50 12.70
CA SER A 118 -10.84 -30.49 12.66
C SER A 118 -10.36 -29.08 12.98
N ASP A 119 -9.29 -28.96 13.77
CA ASP A 119 -8.75 -27.69 14.26
C ASP A 119 -7.22 -27.74 14.24
N TYR A 120 -6.56 -26.62 14.01
CA TYR A 120 -5.10 -26.51 14.04
C TYR A 120 -4.67 -25.44 15.03
N THR A 121 -3.87 -25.82 16.03
CA THR A 121 -3.52 -24.97 17.14
C THR A 121 -2.21 -24.20 16.95
N ILE A 122 -2.04 -23.08 17.66
CA ILE A 122 -0.76 -22.35 17.72
C ILE A 122 0.36 -23.23 18.29
N ALA A 123 0.06 -24.12 19.25
CA ALA A 123 1.05 -25.03 19.82
C ALA A 123 1.59 -26.02 18.76
N GLU A 124 0.72 -26.59 17.94
CA GLU A 124 1.11 -27.46 16.81
C GLU A 124 1.87 -26.68 15.72
N MET A 125 1.45 -25.44 15.43
CA MET A 125 2.14 -24.56 14.49
C MET A 125 3.60 -24.33 14.90
N LEU A 126 3.85 -24.03 16.17
CA LEU A 126 5.20 -23.72 16.69
C LEU A 126 6.16 -24.90 16.60
N GLU A 127 5.66 -26.13 16.63
CA GLU A 127 6.46 -27.36 16.49
C GLU A 127 6.63 -27.82 15.04
N ASN A 128 5.91 -27.20 14.08
CA ASN A 128 5.88 -27.61 12.69
C ASN A 128 6.73 -26.67 11.80
N PRO A 129 7.91 -27.12 11.30
CA PRO A 129 8.78 -26.29 10.46
C PRO A 129 8.12 -25.79 9.16
N LEU A 130 7.16 -26.55 8.58
CA LEU A 130 6.39 -26.12 7.41
C LEU A 130 5.41 -25.00 7.76
N ALA A 131 4.72 -25.11 8.89
CA ALA A 131 3.84 -24.04 9.37
C ALA A 131 4.62 -22.73 9.64
N MET A 132 5.80 -22.86 10.27
CA MET A 132 6.70 -21.75 10.57
C MET A 132 7.43 -21.18 9.33
N ASP A 133 7.19 -21.70 8.13
CA ASP A 133 7.65 -21.14 6.85
C ASP A 133 6.70 -20.06 6.31
N GLY A 134 5.64 -19.77 7.05
CA GLY A 134 4.65 -18.74 6.71
C GLY A 134 3.90 -19.03 5.41
N VAL A 135 3.55 -17.98 4.67
CA VAL A 135 2.95 -18.12 3.33
C VAL A 135 4.06 -18.34 2.32
N SER A 136 4.34 -19.61 2.06
CA SER A 136 5.48 -20.08 1.29
C SER A 136 5.12 -20.35 -0.18
N CYS A 137 6.15 -20.57 -1.01
CA CYS A 137 6.03 -20.85 -2.45
C CYS A 137 4.97 -21.94 -2.75
N ALA A 138 5.02 -23.05 -2.00
CA ALA A 138 4.15 -24.19 -2.19
C ALA A 138 2.67 -23.93 -1.82
N VAL A 139 2.36 -22.84 -1.16
CA VAL A 139 0.97 -22.43 -0.91
C VAL A 139 0.39 -21.79 -2.17
N CYS A 140 0.85 -20.58 -2.52
CA CYS A 140 0.28 -19.83 -3.65
C CYS A 140 0.31 -20.61 -4.97
N HIS A 141 1.43 -21.30 -5.23
CA HIS A 141 1.59 -22.03 -6.48
C HIS A 141 0.82 -23.38 -6.56
N GLN A 142 0.15 -23.82 -5.48
CA GLN A 142 -0.73 -25.00 -5.51
C GLN A 142 -2.22 -24.66 -5.37
N ILE A 143 -2.57 -23.42 -5.01
CA ILE A 143 -3.98 -23.00 -4.98
C ILE A 143 -4.59 -23.26 -6.36
N GLN A 144 -5.71 -24.00 -6.38
CA GLN A 144 -6.47 -24.29 -7.59
C GLN A 144 -7.33 -23.09 -7.99
N ASP A 145 -7.79 -23.06 -9.25
CA ASP A 145 -8.66 -21.99 -9.78
C ASP A 145 -10.13 -22.14 -9.39
N GLN A 146 -10.44 -23.12 -8.54
CA GLN A 146 -11.80 -23.39 -8.11
C GLN A 146 -12.29 -22.24 -7.19
N ASP A 147 -13.44 -21.66 -7.54
CA ASP A 147 -14.17 -20.64 -6.77
C ASP A 147 -13.34 -19.37 -6.42
N LEU A 148 -12.20 -19.15 -7.11
CA LEU A 148 -11.37 -17.97 -6.87
C LEU A 148 -12.12 -16.68 -7.18
N GLY A 149 -12.03 -15.72 -6.25
CA GLY A 149 -12.73 -14.43 -6.35
C GLY A 149 -14.18 -14.46 -5.87
N GLU A 150 -14.72 -15.63 -5.54
CA GLU A 150 -16.05 -15.80 -4.97
C GLU A 150 -15.98 -15.99 -3.45
N GLY A 151 -17.10 -15.78 -2.76
CA GLY A 151 -17.19 -15.84 -1.30
C GLY A 151 -16.66 -17.13 -0.68
N GLU A 152 -16.81 -18.23 -1.40
CA GLU A 152 -16.37 -19.56 -1.00
C GLU A 152 -14.86 -19.70 -0.87
N SER A 153 -14.08 -18.88 -1.60
CA SER A 153 -12.62 -18.88 -1.54
C SER A 153 -12.02 -17.88 -0.55
N PHE A 154 -12.84 -16.96 -0.01
CA PHE A 154 -12.37 -15.93 0.90
C PHE A 154 -12.02 -16.47 2.29
N SER A 155 -11.34 -15.64 3.09
CA SER A 155 -11.06 -15.96 4.50
C SER A 155 -10.22 -17.23 4.72
N GLY A 156 -9.31 -17.54 3.79
CA GLY A 156 -8.42 -18.69 3.86
C GLY A 156 -9.00 -20.00 3.32
N HIS A 157 -10.15 -19.97 2.64
CA HIS A 157 -10.83 -21.17 2.11
C HIS A 157 -10.38 -21.51 0.66
N PHE A 158 -9.10 -21.52 0.39
CA PHE A 158 -8.55 -21.97 -0.89
C PHE A 158 -8.46 -23.50 -0.98
N THR A 159 -8.45 -24.04 -2.19
CA THR A 159 -8.35 -25.48 -2.45
C THR A 159 -6.92 -25.87 -2.84
N ILE A 160 -6.33 -26.82 -2.11
CA ILE A 160 -5.07 -27.52 -2.43
C ILE A 160 -5.29 -29.00 -2.22
N ASP A 161 -4.84 -29.86 -3.17
CA ASP A 161 -4.93 -31.31 -3.11
C ASP A 161 -3.55 -31.99 -3.26
N ASP A 162 -3.54 -33.32 -3.22
CA ASP A 162 -2.35 -34.15 -3.32
C ASP A 162 -1.85 -34.40 -4.75
N SER A 163 -2.44 -33.74 -5.74
CA SER A 163 -1.99 -33.81 -7.14
C SER A 163 -0.58 -33.27 -7.33
N ARG A 164 -0.11 -32.43 -6.40
CA ARG A 164 1.19 -31.75 -6.44
C ARG A 164 1.45 -31.03 -7.77
N LEU A 165 0.39 -30.46 -8.34
CA LEU A 165 0.51 -29.50 -9.43
C LEU A 165 1.02 -28.18 -8.87
N ILE A 166 1.97 -27.55 -9.56
CA ILE A 166 2.48 -26.24 -9.19
C ILE A 166 2.29 -25.28 -10.36
N TYR A 167 1.43 -24.29 -10.16
CA TYR A 167 0.98 -23.40 -11.21
C TYR A 167 1.96 -22.26 -11.46
N GLY A 168 2.10 -21.89 -12.73
CA GLY A 168 2.91 -20.74 -13.14
C GLY A 168 2.37 -20.12 -14.42
N PRO A 169 2.81 -18.89 -14.76
CA PRO A 169 2.24 -18.12 -15.88
C PRO A 169 2.80 -18.55 -17.25
N PHE A 170 3.89 -19.31 -17.29
CA PHE A 170 4.60 -19.58 -18.53
C PHE A 170 4.08 -20.82 -19.25
N SER A 171 3.80 -20.69 -20.54
CA SER A 171 3.51 -21.84 -21.40
C SER A 171 4.73 -22.77 -21.54
N ASN A 172 4.49 -24.07 -21.70
CA ASN A 172 5.51 -25.10 -21.85
C ASN A 172 6.55 -25.11 -20.71
N PRO A 173 6.13 -25.35 -19.46
CA PRO A 173 7.04 -25.46 -18.33
C PRO A 173 7.98 -26.65 -18.48
N VAL A 174 9.18 -26.55 -17.90
CA VAL A 174 10.16 -27.64 -17.91
C VAL A 174 9.88 -28.58 -16.74
N VAL A 175 9.19 -29.68 -17.01
CA VAL A 175 8.61 -30.57 -15.99
C VAL A 175 9.65 -31.43 -15.27
N GLY A 176 10.55 -32.09 -16.01
CA GLY A 176 11.44 -33.15 -15.49
C GLY A 176 12.24 -32.79 -14.24
N PRO A 177 12.96 -31.64 -14.18
CA PRO A 177 13.74 -31.27 -13.01
C PRO A 177 12.92 -31.10 -11.74
N MET A 178 11.74 -30.48 -11.82
CA MET A 178 10.89 -30.24 -10.64
C MET A 178 10.27 -31.55 -10.13
N VAL A 179 9.76 -32.41 -11.03
CA VAL A 179 9.25 -33.73 -10.65
C VAL A 179 10.32 -34.54 -9.95
N SER A 180 11.55 -34.59 -10.50
CA SER A 180 12.62 -35.44 -9.94
C SER A 180 13.22 -34.91 -8.64
N MET A 181 13.21 -33.59 -8.41
CA MET A 181 13.86 -32.97 -7.26
C MET A 181 12.93 -32.72 -6.08
N VAL A 182 11.69 -32.29 -6.35
CA VAL A 182 10.73 -31.82 -5.31
C VAL A 182 9.36 -32.48 -5.45
N ASN A 183 9.19 -33.39 -6.39
CA ASN A 183 7.93 -34.10 -6.65
C ASN A 183 6.74 -33.16 -6.95
N TYR A 184 6.99 -32.05 -7.67
CA TYR A 184 5.95 -31.16 -8.19
C TYR A 184 5.92 -31.19 -9.70
N THR A 185 4.71 -31.14 -10.27
CA THR A 185 4.49 -31.03 -11.71
C THR A 185 4.16 -29.59 -12.08
N PRO A 186 5.11 -28.82 -12.66
CA PRO A 186 4.84 -27.47 -13.07
C PRO A 186 3.83 -27.43 -14.20
N THR A 187 2.79 -26.63 -14.02
CA THR A 187 1.62 -26.54 -14.89
C THR A 187 1.34 -25.06 -15.19
N MET A 188 1.08 -24.76 -16.47
CA MET A 188 0.66 -23.41 -16.83
C MET A 188 -0.80 -23.18 -16.44
N SER A 189 -1.08 -22.09 -15.72
CA SER A 189 -2.43 -21.63 -15.51
C SER A 189 -2.47 -20.10 -15.33
N PRO A 190 -3.45 -19.42 -15.95
CA PRO A 190 -3.53 -17.95 -15.91
C PRO A 190 -3.92 -17.41 -14.54
N HIS A 191 -4.64 -18.18 -13.70
CA HIS A 191 -5.13 -17.71 -12.40
C HIS A 191 -4.01 -17.28 -11.43
N ILE A 192 -2.79 -17.83 -11.60
CA ILE A 192 -1.64 -17.42 -10.77
C ILE A 192 -1.25 -15.93 -10.96
N SER A 193 -1.70 -15.31 -12.04
CA SER A 193 -1.44 -13.91 -12.38
C SER A 193 -2.67 -13.01 -12.21
N SER A 194 -3.75 -13.52 -11.63
CA SER A 194 -4.97 -12.76 -11.37
C SER A 194 -5.07 -12.33 -9.89
N SER A 195 -5.85 -11.28 -9.62
CA SER A 195 -6.06 -10.74 -8.28
C SER A 195 -6.81 -11.69 -7.36
N GLU A 196 -7.62 -12.59 -7.92
CA GLU A 196 -8.45 -13.55 -7.20
C GLU A 196 -7.62 -14.51 -6.33
N ILE A 197 -6.39 -14.85 -6.73
CA ILE A 197 -5.52 -15.67 -5.89
C ILE A 197 -5.12 -14.96 -4.59
N CYS A 198 -4.96 -13.64 -4.65
CA CYS A 198 -4.66 -12.82 -3.48
C CYS A 198 -5.89 -12.69 -2.56
N ALA A 199 -7.09 -12.68 -3.17
CA ALA A 199 -8.36 -12.55 -2.47
C ALA A 199 -8.59 -13.64 -1.43
N THR A 200 -8.03 -14.84 -1.62
CA THR A 200 -8.21 -15.97 -0.71
C THR A 200 -7.83 -15.66 0.74
N CYS A 201 -6.79 -14.85 0.95
CA CYS A 201 -6.33 -14.42 2.27
C CYS A 201 -6.55 -12.89 2.49
N HIS A 202 -6.57 -12.11 1.40
CA HIS A 202 -6.75 -10.65 1.47
C HIS A 202 -8.21 -10.20 1.26
N THR A 203 -9.17 -11.11 1.57
CA THR A 203 -10.59 -10.82 1.76
C THR A 203 -11.03 -11.61 2.99
N LEU A 204 -11.06 -10.96 4.13
CA LEU A 204 -11.32 -11.59 5.41
C LEU A 204 -12.63 -11.05 6.01
N PHE A 205 -13.56 -11.96 6.17
CA PHE A 205 -14.76 -11.77 7.00
C PHE A 205 -14.55 -12.49 8.33
N THR A 206 -14.73 -11.76 9.42
CA THR A 206 -14.55 -12.29 10.76
C THR A 206 -15.91 -12.37 11.45
N PRO A 207 -16.28 -13.55 12.00
CA PRO A 207 -17.46 -13.67 12.82
C PRO A 207 -17.34 -12.78 14.06
N TYR A 208 -18.41 -12.06 14.41
CA TYR A 208 -18.43 -11.29 15.65
C TYR A 208 -19.44 -11.83 16.65
N VAL A 209 -19.12 -11.65 17.93
CA VAL A 209 -19.97 -12.12 19.05
C VAL A 209 -20.71 -10.95 19.71
N ASN A 210 -21.89 -11.27 20.26
CA ASN A 210 -22.66 -10.38 21.12
C ASN A 210 -22.11 -10.38 22.56
N ASP A 211 -22.78 -9.67 23.47
CA ASP A 211 -22.38 -9.60 24.88
C ASP A 211 -22.53 -10.92 25.65
N ALA A 212 -23.27 -11.88 25.12
CA ALA A 212 -23.38 -13.22 25.66
C ALA A 212 -22.28 -14.17 25.12
N GLY A 213 -21.40 -13.70 24.23
CA GLY A 213 -20.37 -14.52 23.59
C GLY A 213 -20.90 -15.41 22.47
N GLU A 214 -22.11 -15.17 21.96
CA GLU A 214 -22.71 -15.91 20.86
C GLU A 214 -22.40 -15.23 19.54
N VAL A 215 -22.10 -16.02 18.49
CA VAL A 215 -21.89 -15.48 17.12
C VAL A 215 -23.18 -14.80 16.65
N ALA A 216 -23.09 -13.51 16.33
CA ALA A 216 -24.21 -12.66 15.95
C ALA A 216 -24.19 -12.25 14.46
N GLY A 217 -23.10 -12.51 13.74
CA GLY A 217 -22.95 -12.22 12.33
C GLY A 217 -21.48 -12.27 11.92
N GLU A 218 -21.20 -11.74 10.73
CA GLU A 218 -19.87 -11.56 10.19
C GLU A 218 -19.67 -10.11 9.73
N ALA A 219 -18.45 -9.60 9.83
CA ALA A 219 -18.09 -8.26 9.37
C ALA A 219 -16.80 -8.30 8.55
N PRO A 220 -16.66 -7.40 7.55
CA PRO A 220 -15.42 -7.27 6.80
C PRO A 220 -14.32 -6.70 7.70
N GLU A 221 -13.32 -7.51 8.03
CA GLU A 221 -12.16 -7.08 8.81
C GLU A 221 -11.14 -6.38 7.93
N GLN A 222 -10.81 -7.01 6.78
CA GLN A 222 -9.94 -6.45 5.75
C GLN A 222 -10.34 -7.00 4.39
N VAL A 223 -10.62 -6.11 3.44
CA VAL A 223 -11.20 -6.50 2.15
C VAL A 223 -10.57 -5.75 0.95
N PRO A 224 -9.22 -5.63 0.86
CA PRO A 224 -8.58 -4.87 -0.21
C PRO A 224 -8.91 -5.38 -1.62
N TYR A 225 -9.20 -6.68 -1.78
CA TYR A 225 -9.66 -7.21 -3.07
C TYR A 225 -11.05 -6.68 -3.44
N LEU A 226 -11.98 -6.62 -2.50
CA LEU A 226 -13.32 -6.08 -2.76
C LEU A 226 -13.28 -4.56 -2.97
N GLU A 227 -12.36 -3.85 -2.31
CA GLU A 227 -12.10 -2.44 -2.56
C GLU A 227 -11.56 -2.23 -3.99
N TRP A 228 -10.66 -3.12 -4.47
CA TRP A 228 -10.15 -3.13 -5.84
C TRP A 228 -11.25 -3.49 -6.86
N LEU A 229 -12.08 -4.46 -6.55
CA LEU A 229 -13.19 -4.88 -7.42
C LEU A 229 -14.18 -3.73 -7.66
N ASN A 230 -14.37 -2.85 -6.66
CA ASN A 230 -15.19 -1.64 -6.76
C ASN A 230 -14.33 -0.41 -7.12
N SER A 231 -13.57 -0.51 -8.21
CA SER A 231 -12.70 0.56 -8.71
C SER A 231 -12.56 0.47 -10.23
N ASP A 232 -11.83 1.41 -10.84
CA ASP A 232 -11.51 1.38 -12.28
C ASP A 232 -10.42 0.35 -12.62
N TYR A 233 -9.68 -0.17 -11.64
CA TYR A 233 -8.48 -0.98 -11.85
C TYR A 233 -8.74 -2.32 -12.55
N PRO A 234 -9.82 -3.09 -12.21
CA PRO A 234 -10.16 -4.32 -12.94
C PRO A 234 -10.40 -4.08 -14.43
N GLU A 235 -11.16 -3.04 -14.77
CA GLU A 235 -11.45 -2.70 -16.17
C GLU A 235 -10.20 -2.27 -16.95
N LEU A 236 -9.23 -1.68 -16.25
CA LEU A 236 -7.92 -1.31 -16.80
C LEU A 236 -6.95 -2.49 -16.91
N GLY A 237 -7.32 -3.67 -16.40
CA GLY A 237 -6.46 -4.86 -16.36
C GLY A 237 -5.25 -4.70 -15.43
N ILE A 238 -5.39 -3.88 -14.39
CA ILE A 238 -4.35 -3.65 -13.39
C ILE A 238 -4.63 -4.54 -12.18
N GLU A 239 -3.90 -5.65 -12.12
CA GLU A 239 -4.00 -6.66 -11.07
C GLU A 239 -3.19 -6.28 -9.83
N CYS A 240 -3.44 -6.97 -8.70
CA CYS A 240 -2.67 -6.79 -7.46
C CYS A 240 -1.16 -6.95 -7.70
N GLN A 241 -0.78 -7.93 -8.52
CA GLN A 241 0.61 -8.23 -8.88
C GLN A 241 1.30 -7.07 -9.60
N THR A 242 0.57 -6.20 -10.30
CA THR A 242 1.14 -5.06 -11.03
C THR A 242 1.92 -4.12 -10.10
N CYS A 243 1.40 -3.87 -8.90
CA CYS A 243 2.02 -2.99 -7.90
C CYS A 243 2.85 -3.76 -6.86
N HIS A 244 2.34 -4.92 -6.39
CA HIS A 244 2.94 -5.67 -5.29
C HIS A 244 4.01 -6.68 -5.73
N MET A 245 4.03 -7.04 -7.02
CA MET A 245 4.97 -7.95 -7.65
C MET A 245 5.40 -7.40 -9.02
N PRO A 246 6.04 -6.22 -9.09
CA PRO A 246 6.30 -5.54 -10.36
C PRO A 246 7.06 -6.41 -11.34
N ALA A 247 6.73 -6.27 -12.63
CA ALA A 247 7.33 -7.04 -13.69
C ALA A 247 8.72 -6.52 -14.07
N ILE A 248 9.63 -7.45 -14.36
CA ILE A 248 10.89 -7.21 -15.06
C ILE A 248 10.67 -7.62 -16.52
N GLU A 249 10.70 -6.64 -17.43
CA GLU A 249 10.44 -6.83 -18.86
C GLU A 249 11.66 -7.37 -19.64
N GLU A 250 12.67 -7.83 -18.92
CA GLU A 250 13.87 -8.44 -19.49
C GLU A 250 13.75 -9.96 -19.57
N ASN A 251 14.58 -10.56 -20.41
CA ASN A 251 14.68 -12.02 -20.50
C ASN A 251 15.50 -12.58 -19.33
N ILE A 252 14.84 -13.20 -18.37
CA ILE A 252 15.45 -13.75 -17.15
C ILE A 252 15.47 -15.29 -17.21
N ILE A 253 16.59 -15.91 -16.86
CA ILE A 253 16.67 -17.35 -16.61
C ILE A 253 16.15 -17.60 -15.19
N LEU A 254 14.96 -18.20 -15.07
CA LEU A 254 14.18 -18.28 -13.82
C LEU A 254 14.73 -19.23 -12.76
N SER A 255 15.77 -20.01 -13.08
CA SER A 255 16.32 -21.01 -12.18
C SER A 255 17.81 -21.21 -12.47
N ASN A 256 18.61 -21.40 -11.42
CA ASN A 256 20.02 -21.68 -11.55
C ASN A 256 20.32 -23.12 -12.00
N ARG A 257 19.30 -23.99 -12.04
CA ARG A 257 19.37 -25.39 -12.47
C ARG A 257 18.08 -25.81 -13.21
N PRO A 258 18.20 -26.60 -14.29
CA PRO A 258 19.43 -27.02 -14.99
C PRO A 258 20.06 -25.84 -15.77
N GLN A 259 21.37 -25.92 -16.01
CA GLN A 259 22.12 -24.82 -16.69
C GLN A 259 21.72 -24.57 -18.16
N TRP A 260 21.00 -25.48 -18.78
CA TRP A 260 20.50 -25.34 -20.16
C TRP A 260 19.12 -24.64 -20.25
N LEU A 261 18.58 -24.21 -19.11
CA LEU A 261 17.26 -23.56 -19.09
C LEU A 261 17.28 -22.25 -19.88
N GLY A 262 16.29 -22.06 -20.73
CA GLY A 262 16.07 -20.82 -21.46
C GLY A 262 15.46 -19.71 -20.58
N SER A 263 15.65 -18.48 -21.01
CA SER A 263 15.05 -17.32 -20.36
C SER A 263 13.54 -17.20 -20.61
N ARG A 264 12.87 -16.45 -19.72
CA ARG A 264 11.44 -16.12 -19.77
C ARG A 264 11.24 -14.62 -19.60
N ASN A 265 10.09 -14.12 -20.05
CA ASN A 265 9.70 -12.71 -20.00
C ASN A 265 8.16 -12.61 -20.02
N PRO A 266 7.54 -11.72 -19.22
CA PRO A 266 8.14 -10.99 -18.11
C PRO A 266 8.38 -11.88 -16.88
N LEU A 267 9.26 -11.44 -15.96
CA LEU A 267 9.36 -12.02 -14.61
C LEU A 267 8.67 -11.10 -13.61
N HIS A 268 7.62 -11.56 -12.96
CA HIS A 268 7.09 -10.87 -11.79
C HIS A 268 7.97 -11.12 -10.58
N THR A 269 8.47 -10.05 -9.97
CA THR A 269 9.29 -10.14 -8.76
C THR A 269 8.45 -10.60 -7.58
N HIS A 270 9.07 -11.32 -6.64
CA HIS A 270 8.36 -11.78 -5.43
C HIS A 270 8.58 -10.81 -4.27
N GLU A 271 8.41 -9.51 -4.54
CA GLU A 271 8.62 -8.43 -3.58
C GLU A 271 7.54 -8.39 -2.50
N PHE A 272 6.29 -8.66 -2.86
CA PHE A 272 5.13 -8.60 -1.97
C PHE A 272 5.16 -7.38 -1.03
N VAL A 273 5.50 -6.23 -1.60
CA VAL A 273 5.62 -4.98 -0.87
C VAL A 273 4.26 -4.43 -0.47
N GLY A 274 4.22 -3.68 0.63
CA GLY A 274 2.99 -3.08 1.14
C GLY A 274 3.30 -2.03 2.21
N GLY A 275 2.27 -1.55 2.91
CA GLY A 275 2.41 -0.50 3.93
C GLY A 275 2.97 -0.97 5.29
N ASN A 276 3.43 -2.21 5.44
CA ASN A 276 3.82 -2.76 6.74
C ASN A 276 5.31 -2.56 7.08
N VAL A 277 5.82 -1.34 6.83
CA VAL A 277 7.23 -0.99 7.05
C VAL A 277 7.65 -1.10 8.52
N PHE A 278 6.76 -0.76 9.45
CA PHE A 278 7.05 -0.82 10.88
C PHE A 278 7.38 -2.25 11.33
N MET A 279 6.56 -3.24 10.95
CA MET A 279 6.81 -4.64 11.30
C MET A 279 8.02 -5.23 10.58
N LEU A 280 8.29 -4.83 9.34
CA LEU A 280 9.54 -5.20 8.66
C LEU A 280 10.78 -4.71 9.40
N LYS A 281 10.76 -3.48 9.92
CA LYS A 281 11.83 -2.95 10.77
C LYS A 281 11.93 -3.72 12.10
N MET A 282 10.81 -4.11 12.71
CA MET A 282 10.79 -4.92 13.93
C MET A 282 11.39 -6.30 13.69
N LEU A 283 10.97 -7.01 12.64
CA LEU A 283 11.54 -8.31 12.24
C LEU A 283 13.04 -8.21 11.93
N ARG A 284 13.49 -7.11 11.34
CA ARG A 284 14.90 -6.82 11.10
C ARG A 284 15.71 -6.65 12.40
N ASN A 285 15.16 -5.87 13.32
CA ASN A 285 15.87 -5.48 14.55
C ASN A 285 15.92 -6.59 15.60
N PHE A 286 14.91 -7.45 15.65
CA PHE A 286 14.76 -8.55 16.60
C PHE A 286 14.74 -9.92 15.93
N GLY A 287 15.45 -10.01 14.78
CA GLY A 287 15.39 -11.20 13.93
C GLY A 287 15.94 -12.46 14.58
N ASP A 288 16.97 -12.35 15.40
CA ASP A 288 17.56 -13.49 16.11
C ASP A 288 16.61 -14.04 17.17
N GLU A 289 15.94 -13.17 17.93
CA GLU A 289 14.98 -13.53 18.98
C GLU A 289 13.71 -14.13 18.37
N LEU A 290 13.27 -13.59 17.24
CA LEU A 290 12.07 -14.03 16.52
C LEU A 290 12.31 -15.26 15.64
N GLY A 291 13.58 -15.61 15.38
CA GLY A 291 13.93 -16.76 14.54
C GLY A 291 13.67 -16.54 13.06
N VAL A 292 13.81 -15.31 12.56
CA VAL A 292 13.67 -15.00 11.12
C VAL A 292 14.75 -15.69 10.28
N ARG A 293 14.40 -16.03 9.04
CA ARG A 293 15.29 -16.74 8.11
C ARG A 293 15.88 -15.85 7.01
N ALA A 294 15.77 -14.55 7.19
CA ALA A 294 16.33 -13.53 6.30
C ALA A 294 17.41 -12.73 7.04
N SER A 295 18.43 -12.25 6.32
CA SER A 295 19.44 -11.35 6.88
C SER A 295 18.90 -9.92 6.97
N GLU A 296 19.57 -9.08 7.78
CA GLU A 296 19.28 -7.64 7.83
C GLU A 296 19.29 -6.99 6.44
N ALA A 297 20.25 -7.35 5.59
CA ALA A 297 20.34 -6.80 4.22
C ALA A 297 19.13 -7.18 3.34
N HIS A 298 18.53 -8.35 3.55
CA HIS A 298 17.28 -8.70 2.87
C HIS A 298 16.13 -7.82 3.35
N PHE A 299 16.01 -7.61 4.67
CA PHE A 299 15.00 -6.71 5.24
C PHE A 299 15.21 -5.26 4.80
N ASP A 300 16.44 -4.74 4.82
CA ASP A 300 16.74 -3.39 4.33
C ASP A 300 16.24 -3.19 2.89
N SER A 301 16.52 -4.17 2.02
CA SER A 301 16.02 -4.13 0.64
C SER A 301 14.50 -4.15 0.54
N THR A 302 13.80 -4.93 1.37
CA THR A 302 12.34 -5.01 1.37
C THR A 302 11.71 -3.75 1.97
N ILE A 303 12.31 -3.19 3.01
CA ILE A 303 11.92 -1.89 3.59
C ILE A 303 12.03 -0.79 2.53
N ASP A 304 13.16 -0.71 1.82
CA ASP A 304 13.37 0.30 0.77
C ASP A 304 12.35 0.17 -0.37
N ARG A 305 11.97 -1.05 -0.76
CA ARG A 305 10.95 -1.28 -1.77
C ARG A 305 9.55 -0.88 -1.27
N SER A 306 9.22 -1.22 -0.03
CA SER A 306 7.95 -0.85 0.61
C SER A 306 7.83 0.67 0.78
N MET A 307 8.92 1.35 1.17
CA MET A 307 8.97 2.80 1.24
C MET A 307 8.72 3.44 -0.12
N ARG A 308 9.36 2.93 -1.19
CA ARG A 308 9.12 3.44 -2.56
C ARG A 308 7.67 3.25 -3.02
N LEU A 309 7.01 2.13 -2.66
CA LEU A 309 5.60 1.93 -2.94
C LEU A 309 4.75 2.99 -2.23
N LEU A 310 4.96 3.18 -0.92
CA LEU A 310 4.24 4.17 -0.12
C LEU A 310 4.41 5.59 -0.67
N GLU A 311 5.63 6.00 -0.99
CA GLU A 311 5.94 7.36 -1.45
C GLU A 311 5.45 7.65 -2.88
N ARG A 312 5.36 6.64 -3.75
CA ARG A 312 5.13 6.86 -5.19
C ARG A 312 3.78 6.40 -5.70
N GLN A 313 3.13 5.47 -4.99
CA GLN A 313 1.96 4.78 -5.50
C GLN A 313 0.78 4.77 -4.49
N SER A 314 0.89 5.51 -3.39
CA SER A 314 -0.18 5.56 -2.39
C SER A 314 -1.05 6.81 -2.56
N VAL A 315 -0.49 7.99 -2.42
CA VAL A 315 -1.25 9.24 -2.53
C VAL A 315 -0.47 10.34 -3.23
N ARG A 316 -1.21 11.28 -3.80
CA ARG A 316 -0.70 12.56 -4.31
C ARG A 316 -1.40 13.69 -3.58
N LEU A 317 -0.64 14.74 -3.23
CA LEU A 317 -1.17 15.95 -2.64
C LEU A 317 -1.15 17.11 -3.64
N ASN A 318 -2.18 17.95 -3.57
CA ASN A 318 -2.25 19.23 -4.23
C ASN A 318 -2.55 20.31 -3.18
N LEU A 319 -2.01 21.49 -3.35
CA LEU A 319 -2.16 22.59 -2.40
C LEU A 319 -2.54 23.86 -3.15
N SER A 320 -3.59 24.54 -2.69
CA SER A 320 -3.91 25.90 -3.11
C SER A 320 -4.20 26.77 -1.88
N ALA A 321 -3.75 28.03 -1.90
CA ALA A 321 -3.97 28.97 -0.82
C ALA A 321 -4.38 30.33 -1.37
N VAL A 322 -5.39 30.94 -0.76
CA VAL A 322 -5.92 32.24 -1.13
C VAL A 322 -5.98 33.16 0.10
N TRP A 323 -5.46 34.36 -0.02
CA TRP A 323 -5.58 35.40 1.01
C TRP A 323 -6.94 36.10 0.96
N ASN A 324 -7.62 36.13 2.08
CA ASN A 324 -8.85 36.91 2.26
C ASN A 324 -8.54 38.21 3.01
N SER A 325 -8.40 39.29 2.26
CA SER A 325 -8.05 40.63 2.80
C SER A 325 -9.16 41.28 3.63
N MET A 326 -10.39 40.75 3.59
CA MET A 326 -11.49 41.28 4.42
C MET A 326 -11.54 40.60 5.80
N ALA A 327 -10.99 39.41 5.91
CA ALA A 327 -11.03 38.61 7.13
C ALA A 327 -9.63 38.41 7.75
N ASP A 328 -8.58 38.97 7.18
CA ASP A 328 -7.17 38.72 7.56
C ASP A 328 -6.89 37.23 7.80
N SER A 329 -7.25 36.44 6.81
CA SER A 329 -7.18 34.97 6.88
C SER A 329 -6.68 34.33 5.59
N LEU A 330 -6.10 33.12 5.72
CA LEU A 330 -5.83 32.23 4.60
C LEU A 330 -6.94 31.19 4.50
N THR A 331 -7.47 31.01 3.30
CA THR A 331 -8.22 29.82 2.93
C THR A 331 -7.28 28.91 2.17
N ILE A 332 -7.07 27.71 2.68
CA ILE A 332 -6.16 26.72 2.12
C ILE A 332 -6.97 25.47 1.77
N GLU A 333 -6.79 24.94 0.57
CA GLU A 333 -7.34 23.67 0.12
C GLU A 333 -6.20 22.68 -0.09
N VAL A 334 -6.30 21.52 0.57
CA VAL A 334 -5.40 20.38 0.35
C VAL A 334 -6.20 19.28 -0.33
N GLY A 335 -5.91 19.06 -1.60
CA GLY A 335 -6.44 17.93 -2.36
C GLY A 335 -5.61 16.69 -2.13
N VAL A 336 -6.27 15.57 -1.87
CA VAL A 336 -5.68 14.24 -1.71
C VAL A 336 -6.22 13.33 -2.79
N GLU A 337 -5.35 12.66 -3.54
CA GLU A 337 -5.69 11.70 -4.58
C GLU A 337 -5.11 10.34 -4.20
N ASN A 338 -5.94 9.31 -4.10
CA ASN A 338 -5.50 7.93 -3.91
C ASN A 338 -5.00 7.37 -5.25
N LEU A 339 -3.77 6.85 -5.26
CA LEU A 339 -3.12 6.27 -6.44
C LEU A 339 -3.14 4.73 -6.41
N SER A 340 -3.68 4.14 -5.34
CA SER A 340 -3.77 2.68 -5.20
C SER A 340 -5.12 2.15 -5.70
N GLY A 341 -5.16 0.87 -6.05
CA GLY A 341 -6.37 0.21 -6.52
C GLY A 341 -7.34 -0.20 -5.41
N HIS A 342 -7.14 0.23 -4.20
CA HIS A 342 -7.94 -0.07 -3.01
C HIS A 342 -8.01 1.16 -2.11
N LYS A 343 -8.78 1.13 -1.04
CA LYS A 343 -8.81 2.25 -0.09
C LYS A 343 -7.41 2.55 0.47
N PHE A 344 -7.16 3.78 0.82
CA PHE A 344 -5.91 4.18 1.46
C PHE A 344 -6.18 4.91 2.79
N PRO A 345 -5.55 4.45 3.91
CA PRO A 345 -4.87 3.16 4.05
C PRO A 345 -5.85 1.98 3.95
N THR A 346 -5.35 0.78 3.60
CA THR A 346 -6.20 -0.41 3.48
C THR A 346 -5.82 -1.51 4.47
N ALA A 347 -6.60 -2.59 4.48
CA ALA A 347 -6.45 -3.82 5.26
C ALA A 347 -6.63 -3.58 6.75
N TYR A 348 -5.74 -4.12 7.59
CA TYR A 348 -5.91 -4.26 9.02
C TYR A 348 -6.20 -2.93 9.75
N PRO A 349 -7.15 -2.87 10.68
CA PRO A 349 -7.67 -1.63 11.28
C PRO A 349 -6.72 -0.92 12.25
N SER A 350 -5.47 -1.33 12.34
CA SER A 350 -4.41 -0.62 13.07
C SER A 350 -3.85 0.59 12.33
N ARG A 351 -4.10 0.70 11.01
CA ARG A 351 -3.45 1.65 10.12
C ARG A 351 -4.17 2.99 10.10
N ARG A 352 -3.39 4.07 10.06
CA ARG A 352 -3.92 5.41 9.81
C ARG A 352 -3.00 6.23 8.91
N ALA A 353 -3.60 7.20 8.20
CA ALA A 353 -2.88 8.28 7.52
C ALA A 353 -3.55 9.60 7.87
N TRP A 354 -2.78 10.70 7.92
CA TRP A 354 -3.36 12.00 8.23
C TRP A 354 -2.62 13.14 7.55
N LEU A 355 -3.33 14.24 7.38
CA LEU A 355 -2.76 15.49 6.90
C LEU A 355 -2.15 16.27 8.07
N GLU A 356 -0.87 16.57 7.96
CA GLU A 356 -0.19 17.59 8.77
C GLU A 356 -0.09 18.87 7.95
N LEU A 357 -0.79 19.90 8.36
CA LEU A 357 -0.72 21.24 7.76
C LEU A 357 0.00 22.20 8.69
N LYS A 358 1.06 22.83 8.19
CA LYS A 358 1.82 23.85 8.91
C LYS A 358 1.86 25.14 8.11
N VAL A 359 1.63 26.27 8.79
CA VAL A 359 1.76 27.62 8.24
C VAL A 359 2.80 28.36 9.08
N GLU A 360 3.83 28.87 8.43
CA GLU A 360 4.93 29.63 9.05
C GLU A 360 4.95 31.05 8.51
N ASP A 361 5.27 32.02 9.38
CA ASP A 361 5.51 33.40 8.96
C ASP A 361 6.89 33.53 8.28
N GLN A 362 7.18 34.72 7.75
CA GLN A 362 8.45 35.03 7.09
C GLN A 362 9.69 34.92 8.00
N SER A 363 9.49 34.81 9.32
CA SER A 363 10.56 34.62 10.32
C SER A 363 10.72 33.14 10.71
N GLY A 364 9.91 32.26 10.15
CA GLY A 364 9.89 30.82 10.46
C GLY A 364 9.12 30.50 11.75
N ASN A 365 8.30 31.43 12.28
CA ASN A 365 7.44 31.11 13.41
C ASN A 365 6.19 30.38 12.91
N ILE A 366 5.84 29.30 13.57
CA ILE A 366 4.60 28.55 13.29
C ILE A 366 3.41 29.37 13.78
N VAL A 367 2.51 29.74 12.87
CA VAL A 367 1.28 30.46 13.16
C VAL A 367 0.04 29.56 13.14
N PHE A 368 0.13 28.40 12.49
CA PHE A 368 -0.88 27.37 12.53
C PHE A 368 -0.25 26.00 12.32
N HIS A 369 -0.68 24.98 13.09
CA HIS A 369 -0.17 23.63 12.98
C HIS A 369 -1.26 22.62 13.36
N SER A 370 -1.87 21.96 12.38
CA SER A 370 -2.80 20.86 12.55
C SER A 370 -2.10 19.55 12.19
N GLY A 371 -2.33 18.49 12.97
CA GLY A 371 -1.75 17.17 12.73
C GLY A 371 -0.31 17.00 13.22
N ALA A 372 0.17 17.89 14.09
CA ALA A 372 1.43 17.68 14.82
C ALA A 372 1.42 16.37 15.62
N TRP A 373 2.57 15.75 15.80
CA TRP A 373 2.73 14.51 16.55
C TRP A 373 3.89 14.59 17.53
N ASP A 374 3.89 13.71 18.53
CA ASP A 374 4.90 13.68 19.60
C ASP A 374 5.86 12.47 19.47
N ALA A 375 6.79 12.35 20.42
CA ALA A 375 7.81 11.29 20.41
C ALA A 375 7.23 9.86 20.56
N THR A 376 5.97 9.73 20.98
CA THR A 376 5.25 8.44 21.05
C THR A 376 4.54 8.11 19.73
N GLY A 377 4.65 9.00 18.73
CA GLY A 377 3.92 8.88 17.46
C GLY A 377 2.43 9.23 17.58
N GLU A 378 1.96 9.74 18.74
CA GLU A 378 0.57 10.16 18.89
C GLU A 378 0.38 11.57 18.33
N ILE A 379 -0.75 11.77 17.67
CA ILE A 379 -1.13 13.07 17.12
C ILE A 379 -1.61 13.97 18.25
N VAL A 380 -1.07 15.19 18.31
CA VAL A 380 -1.35 16.16 19.39
C VAL A 380 -2.76 16.72 19.26
N GLY A 381 -3.49 16.73 20.38
CA GLY A 381 -4.80 17.40 20.47
C GLY A 381 -5.99 16.57 20.01
N LEU A 382 -5.82 15.29 19.71
CA LEU A 382 -6.92 14.42 19.27
C LEU A 382 -8.07 14.28 20.27
N ASP A 383 -9.28 14.15 19.73
CA ASP A 383 -10.44 13.73 20.52
C ASP A 383 -10.15 12.40 21.27
N PRO A 384 -10.44 12.32 22.59
CA PRO A 384 -10.23 11.09 23.37
C PRO A 384 -11.01 9.87 22.84
N GLY A 385 -12.15 10.06 22.20
CA GLY A 385 -12.93 9.00 21.58
C GLY A 385 -12.30 8.56 20.25
N TYR A 386 -12.55 9.32 19.24
CA TYR A 386 -11.92 9.24 17.91
C TYR A 386 -12.11 10.57 17.17
N GLU A 387 -11.17 10.92 16.34
CA GLU A 387 -11.24 12.11 15.50
C GLU A 387 -12.25 11.92 14.38
N PRO A 388 -13.25 12.79 14.24
CA PRO A 388 -14.22 12.70 13.15
C PRO A 388 -13.58 12.98 11.78
N HIS A 389 -14.33 12.80 10.70
CA HIS A 389 -13.94 13.32 9.40
C HIS A 389 -14.19 14.82 9.35
N HIS A 390 -13.24 15.59 8.84
CA HIS A 390 -13.31 17.06 8.73
C HIS A 390 -13.29 17.48 7.27
N GLN A 391 -14.37 18.07 6.78
CA GLN A 391 -14.38 18.83 5.52
C GLN A 391 -13.64 20.17 5.67
N THR A 392 -13.81 20.82 6.83
CA THR A 392 -13.19 22.13 7.12
C THR A 392 -12.52 22.11 8.48
N ILE A 393 -11.28 22.57 8.55
CA ILE A 393 -10.45 22.69 9.74
C ILE A 393 -10.21 24.17 10.01
N THR A 394 -10.52 24.62 11.23
CA THR A 394 -10.38 26.02 11.68
C THR A 394 -9.51 26.15 12.92
N GLN A 395 -9.21 25.03 13.59
CA GLN A 395 -8.43 24.99 14.83
C GLN A 395 -7.31 23.95 14.73
N GLN A 396 -6.25 24.15 15.49
CA GLN A 396 -5.05 23.31 15.42
C GLN A 396 -5.25 21.90 16.01
N ASP A 397 -6.25 21.73 16.87
CA ASP A 397 -6.65 20.45 17.48
C ASP A 397 -7.62 19.63 16.62
N GLN A 398 -8.07 20.15 15.48
CA GLN A 398 -8.81 19.42 14.46
C GLN A 398 -7.84 18.81 13.45
N VAL A 399 -7.93 17.50 13.18
CA VAL A 399 -7.01 16.80 12.29
C VAL A 399 -7.75 15.88 11.33
N GLN A 400 -7.51 16.03 10.03
CA GLN A 400 -8.05 15.08 9.06
C GLN A 400 -7.24 13.79 9.06
N ILE A 401 -7.83 12.73 9.65
CA ILE A 401 -7.26 11.39 9.73
C ILE A 401 -8.09 10.43 8.89
N TYR A 402 -7.43 9.71 7.99
CA TYR A 402 -8.00 8.65 7.18
C TYR A 402 -7.74 7.29 7.85
N GLN A 403 -8.80 6.66 8.36
CA GLN A 403 -8.75 5.40 9.08
C GLN A 403 -10.14 4.79 9.18
N ASN A 404 -10.22 3.53 9.58
CA ASN A 404 -11.46 2.97 10.09
C ASN A 404 -11.43 2.92 11.63
N ILE A 405 -12.60 3.11 12.24
CA ILE A 405 -12.81 2.97 13.70
C ILE A 405 -13.87 1.89 13.89
N PRO A 406 -13.48 0.68 14.30
CA PRO A 406 -14.42 -0.41 14.51
C PRO A 406 -15.36 -0.18 15.68
N ARG A 407 -16.57 -0.75 15.59
CA ARG A 407 -17.57 -0.77 16.66
C ARG A 407 -18.11 -2.17 16.91
N ASP A 408 -18.54 -2.38 18.13
CA ASP A 408 -19.25 -3.60 18.53
C ASP A 408 -20.77 -3.53 18.24
N VAL A 409 -21.49 -4.54 18.69
CA VAL A 409 -22.97 -4.64 18.56
C VAL A 409 -23.72 -3.51 19.28
N ASN A 410 -23.11 -2.89 20.30
CA ASN A 410 -23.67 -1.79 21.07
C ASN A 410 -23.32 -0.41 20.48
N SER A 411 -22.56 -0.38 19.39
CA SER A 411 -21.96 0.82 18.80
C SER A 411 -20.87 1.46 19.68
N ASP A 412 -20.25 0.70 20.57
CA ASP A 412 -19.07 1.13 21.31
C ASP A 412 -17.80 0.82 20.48
N LYS A 413 -16.80 1.73 20.56
CA LYS A 413 -15.51 1.53 19.89
C LYS A 413 -14.83 0.27 20.46
N THR A 414 -14.33 -0.58 19.57
CA THR A 414 -13.60 -1.80 19.93
C THR A 414 -12.42 -2.03 19.01
N TYR A 415 -11.34 -2.63 19.53
CA TYR A 415 -10.25 -3.18 18.73
C TYR A 415 -10.13 -4.70 18.88
N THR A 416 -11.02 -5.34 19.63
CA THR A 416 -11.17 -6.80 19.68
C THR A 416 -11.83 -7.29 18.39
N LEU A 417 -11.13 -8.10 17.59
CA LEU A 417 -11.58 -8.50 16.25
C LEU A 417 -12.92 -9.22 16.25
N LEU A 418 -13.09 -10.16 17.19
CA LEU A 418 -14.34 -10.92 17.34
C LEU A 418 -15.49 -10.08 17.92
N ARG A 419 -15.29 -8.80 18.18
CA ARG A 419 -16.35 -7.86 18.57
C ARG A 419 -16.73 -6.88 17.46
N ILE A 420 -15.98 -6.84 16.37
CA ILE A 420 -16.21 -5.89 15.27
C ILE A 420 -17.49 -6.24 14.52
N ALA A 421 -18.57 -5.50 14.80
CA ALA A 421 -19.86 -5.62 14.13
C ALA A 421 -20.05 -4.60 12.98
N GLY A 422 -19.09 -3.71 12.76
CA GLY A 422 -19.09 -2.66 11.76
C GLY A 422 -18.17 -1.52 12.14
N TYR A 423 -18.39 -0.34 11.58
CA TYR A 423 -17.52 0.81 11.79
C TYR A 423 -18.31 2.03 12.25
N LEU A 424 -17.75 2.81 13.18
CA LEU A 424 -18.22 4.15 13.55
C LEU A 424 -17.78 5.19 12.51
N LYS A 425 -16.62 4.93 11.91
CA LYS A 425 -15.99 5.74 10.89
C LYS A 425 -15.21 4.82 9.96
N ASP A 426 -15.42 4.97 8.68
CA ASP A 426 -14.51 4.49 7.63
C ASP A 426 -14.42 5.58 6.55
N ASN A 427 -13.45 6.47 6.73
CA ASN A 427 -13.12 7.53 5.79
C ASN A 427 -11.76 7.27 5.12
N ARG A 428 -11.34 6.01 5.02
CA ARG A 428 -10.19 5.66 4.20
C ARG A 428 -10.49 6.08 2.77
N ILE A 429 -9.52 6.72 2.12
CA ILE A 429 -9.74 7.34 0.80
C ILE A 429 -10.00 6.24 -0.22
N PRO A 430 -11.16 6.20 -0.89
CA PRO A 430 -11.47 5.17 -1.89
C PRO A 430 -10.52 5.22 -3.10
N PRO A 431 -10.38 4.12 -3.86
CA PRO A 431 -9.71 4.14 -5.15
C PRO A 431 -10.52 4.93 -6.20
N ALA A 432 -9.86 5.33 -7.29
CA ALA A 432 -10.55 5.90 -8.44
C ALA A 432 -11.59 4.90 -9.00
N GLY A 433 -12.76 5.42 -9.38
CA GLY A 433 -13.88 4.63 -9.86
C GLY A 433 -14.79 4.02 -8.78
N TYR A 434 -14.46 4.20 -7.49
CA TYR A 434 -15.28 3.66 -6.39
C TYR A 434 -16.69 4.26 -6.39
N LEU A 435 -17.70 3.40 -6.40
CA LEU A 435 -19.13 3.78 -6.34
C LEU A 435 -19.77 3.26 -5.06
N SER A 436 -20.64 4.08 -4.44
CA SER A 436 -21.34 3.72 -3.20
C SER A 436 -22.41 2.61 -3.41
N ASP A 437 -22.79 2.34 -4.65
CA ASP A 437 -23.66 1.24 -5.07
C ASP A 437 -22.99 0.27 -6.06
N GLY A 438 -21.65 0.32 -6.14
CA GLY A 438 -20.83 -0.52 -7.01
C GLY A 438 -20.73 -1.98 -6.54
N LEU A 439 -19.85 -2.74 -7.19
CA LEU A 439 -19.57 -4.13 -6.81
C LEU A 439 -19.01 -4.19 -5.38
N ALA A 440 -19.54 -5.12 -4.57
CA ALA A 440 -19.14 -5.29 -3.16
C ALA A 440 -19.30 -4.04 -2.27
N ALA A 441 -20.13 -3.06 -2.68
CA ALA A 441 -20.35 -1.83 -1.93
C ALA A 441 -20.77 -2.08 -0.47
N ASP A 442 -21.54 -3.15 -0.20
CA ASP A 442 -21.96 -3.51 1.16
C ASP A 442 -20.79 -3.83 2.10
N SER A 443 -19.67 -4.35 1.58
CA SER A 443 -18.48 -4.72 2.35
C SER A 443 -17.42 -3.63 2.38
N THR A 444 -17.54 -2.61 1.51
CA THR A 444 -16.54 -1.55 1.33
C THR A 444 -17.07 -0.14 1.64
N ARG A 445 -18.14 -0.04 2.43
CA ARG A 445 -18.83 1.23 2.71
C ARG A 445 -17.90 2.32 3.24
N ILE A 446 -18.23 3.56 2.89
CA ILE A 446 -17.78 4.76 3.59
C ILE A 446 -18.73 4.95 4.77
N GLU A 447 -18.19 5.19 5.97
CA GLU A 447 -18.99 5.33 7.19
C GLU A 447 -18.63 6.62 7.96
N GLY A 448 -19.60 7.15 8.70
CA GLY A 448 -19.44 8.37 9.49
C GLY A 448 -19.63 9.65 8.67
N LEU A 449 -19.02 10.74 9.13
CA LEU A 449 -19.24 12.08 8.54
C LEU A 449 -18.72 12.22 7.11
N ALA A 450 -17.79 11.38 6.66
CA ALA A 450 -17.32 11.39 5.27
C ALA A 450 -18.44 11.18 4.24
N THR A 451 -19.52 10.48 4.62
CA THR A 451 -20.71 10.33 3.76
C THR A 451 -21.44 11.63 3.45
N GLN A 452 -21.21 12.67 4.26
CA GLN A 452 -21.85 13.99 4.14
C GLN A 452 -20.92 15.01 3.47
N ASP A 453 -19.65 14.67 3.27
CA ASP A 453 -18.68 15.55 2.64
C ASP A 453 -18.85 15.53 1.11
N PRO A 454 -19.18 16.68 0.47
CA PRO A 454 -19.38 16.76 -0.98
C PRO A 454 -18.08 16.61 -1.78
N ASP A 455 -16.92 16.70 -1.14
CA ASP A 455 -15.61 16.61 -1.77
C ASP A 455 -14.95 15.23 -1.57
N PHE A 456 -15.48 14.40 -0.63
CA PHE A 456 -14.94 13.08 -0.37
C PHE A 456 -15.41 12.05 -1.41
N ASN A 457 -14.50 11.54 -2.22
CA ASN A 457 -14.74 10.65 -3.37
C ASN A 457 -15.71 11.23 -4.42
N ARG A 458 -15.87 12.55 -4.44
CA ARG A 458 -16.87 13.24 -5.28
C ARG A 458 -16.31 14.47 -5.97
N ASN A 459 -16.95 14.79 -7.08
CA ASN A 459 -16.86 16.11 -7.72
C ASN A 459 -18.30 16.60 -7.98
N GLY A 460 -18.85 17.31 -7.01
CA GLY A 460 -20.25 17.67 -7.01
C GLY A 460 -21.18 16.47 -6.83
N LEU A 461 -21.93 16.08 -7.88
CA LEU A 461 -22.84 14.93 -7.83
C LEU A 461 -22.21 13.61 -8.34
N GLU A 462 -21.03 13.67 -8.96
CA GLU A 462 -20.35 12.52 -9.54
C GLU A 462 -19.46 11.87 -8.48
N GLU A 463 -19.64 10.58 -8.24
CA GLU A 463 -18.78 9.75 -7.39
C GLU A 463 -17.61 9.17 -8.19
N GLY A 464 -16.62 8.62 -7.49
CA GLY A 464 -15.53 7.86 -8.11
C GLY A 464 -14.25 8.66 -8.37
N THR A 465 -14.09 9.83 -7.73
CA THR A 465 -12.86 10.64 -7.91
C THR A 465 -11.61 9.97 -7.32
N GLY A 466 -11.77 9.06 -6.35
CA GLY A 466 -10.65 8.49 -5.62
C GLY A 466 -9.90 9.51 -4.76
N GLY A 467 -10.55 10.53 -4.26
CA GLY A 467 -9.87 11.61 -3.55
C GLY A 467 -10.70 12.32 -2.50
N ASP A 468 -10.08 13.31 -1.88
CA ASP A 468 -10.69 14.20 -0.89
C ASP A 468 -10.14 15.62 -1.03
N LYS A 469 -10.90 16.63 -0.58
CA LYS A 469 -10.44 18.02 -0.47
C LYS A 469 -10.72 18.55 0.93
N VAL A 470 -9.66 18.81 1.67
CA VAL A 470 -9.73 19.34 3.03
C VAL A 470 -9.49 20.85 2.99
N HIS A 471 -10.42 21.61 3.54
CA HIS A 471 -10.37 23.06 3.59
C HIS A 471 -9.88 23.54 4.96
N TYR A 472 -8.91 24.44 4.97
CA TYR A 472 -8.40 25.07 6.19
C TYR A 472 -8.71 26.58 6.15
N SER A 473 -9.16 27.11 7.29
CA SER A 473 -9.35 28.54 7.47
C SER A 473 -8.47 29.04 8.61
N VAL A 474 -7.36 29.66 8.27
CA VAL A 474 -6.37 30.18 9.22
C VAL A 474 -6.56 31.69 9.38
N SER A 475 -7.05 32.10 10.54
CA SER A 475 -7.38 33.51 10.86
C SER A 475 -6.35 34.15 11.79
N GLY A 476 -6.45 35.48 11.97
CA GLY A 476 -5.56 36.24 12.85
C GLY A 476 -4.16 36.45 12.29
N LEU A 477 -4.03 36.39 10.99
CA LEU A 477 -2.78 36.59 10.27
C LEU A 477 -2.54 38.08 9.98
N SER A 478 -1.26 38.44 9.83
CA SER A 478 -0.91 39.84 9.50
C SER A 478 -1.07 40.10 8.01
N PRO A 479 -1.70 41.19 7.59
CA PRO A 479 -1.61 41.68 6.22
C PRO A 479 -0.16 42.15 5.92
N ASP A 480 0.19 42.26 4.63
CA ASP A 480 1.52 42.67 4.18
C ASP A 480 2.67 41.76 4.69
N ALA A 481 2.40 40.47 4.84
CA ALA A 481 3.36 39.41 5.25
C ALA A 481 3.50 38.36 4.17
N SER A 482 4.48 37.46 4.34
CA SER A 482 4.60 36.23 3.54
C SER A 482 4.46 35.04 4.46
N TYR A 483 3.74 34.03 3.97
CA TYR A 483 3.52 32.77 4.69
C TYR A 483 4.00 31.61 3.85
N TYR A 484 4.72 30.70 4.50
CA TYR A 484 5.10 29.40 3.95
C TYR A 484 4.12 28.36 4.47
N ILE A 485 3.51 27.61 3.55
CA ILE A 485 2.51 26.60 3.84
C ILE A 485 3.07 25.26 3.40
N SER A 486 3.08 24.27 4.28
CA SER A 486 3.43 22.89 3.96
C SER A 486 2.31 21.96 4.39
N ALA A 487 1.96 21.02 3.50
CA ALA A 487 1.05 19.92 3.80
C ALA A 487 1.77 18.59 3.57
N THR A 488 1.71 17.71 4.54
CA THR A 488 2.33 16.37 4.49
C THR A 488 1.30 15.30 4.81
N MET A 489 1.24 14.26 4.01
CA MET A 489 0.52 13.03 4.35
C MET A 489 1.45 12.15 5.15
N ASN A 490 1.14 11.95 6.41
CA ASN A 490 1.81 11.03 7.31
C ASN A 490 1.09 9.68 7.37
N TYR A 491 1.84 8.60 7.50
CA TYR A 491 1.31 7.23 7.58
C TYR A 491 1.88 6.49 8.79
N GLN A 492 1.04 5.70 9.44
CA GLN A 492 1.43 4.75 10.49
C GLN A 492 0.81 3.38 10.23
N THR A 493 1.63 2.33 10.32
CA THR A 493 1.21 0.93 10.25
C THR A 493 0.38 0.54 11.47
N ILE A 494 0.75 1.05 12.64
CA ILE A 494 0.09 0.80 13.92
C ILE A 494 -0.15 2.15 14.59
N ALA A 495 -1.42 2.52 14.73
CA ALA A 495 -1.80 3.69 15.50
C ALA A 495 -1.48 3.46 16.99
N PRO A 496 -0.87 4.41 17.72
CA PRO A 496 -0.53 4.22 19.14
C PRO A 496 -1.72 3.80 20.01
N ARG A 497 -2.92 4.32 19.74
CA ARG A 497 -4.15 3.92 20.47
C ARG A 497 -4.56 2.47 20.24
N PHE A 498 -4.26 1.91 19.05
CA PHE A 498 -4.46 0.49 18.77
C PHE A 498 -3.46 -0.37 19.56
N ALA A 499 -2.20 0.05 19.60
CA ALA A 499 -1.16 -0.65 20.36
C ALA A 499 -1.47 -0.60 21.86
N GLN A 500 -1.91 0.55 22.39
CA GLN A 500 -2.23 0.71 23.81
C GLN A 500 -3.40 -0.19 24.24
N ASP A 501 -4.46 -0.32 23.43
CA ASP A 501 -5.58 -1.24 23.69
C ASP A 501 -5.09 -2.70 23.81
N LEU A 502 -4.13 -3.09 22.97
CA LEU A 502 -3.51 -4.42 23.06
C LEU A 502 -2.65 -4.57 24.33
N PHE A 503 -1.95 -3.53 24.74
CA PHE A 503 -1.09 -3.54 25.94
C PHE A 503 -1.86 -3.56 27.27
N ASP A 504 -3.17 -3.37 27.24
CA ASP A 504 -4.03 -3.54 28.41
C ASP A 504 -4.20 -5.02 28.82
N TYR A 505 -3.74 -5.97 27.96
CA TYR A 505 -3.74 -7.39 28.26
C TYR A 505 -2.41 -7.83 28.89
N ASP A 506 -2.46 -8.39 30.10
CA ASP A 506 -1.30 -8.99 30.81
C ASP A 506 -1.10 -10.44 30.33
N LEU A 507 -0.50 -10.60 29.12
CA LEU A 507 -0.35 -11.87 28.43
C LEU A 507 1.06 -12.01 27.84
N PRO A 508 1.68 -13.21 27.82
CA PRO A 508 3.07 -13.39 27.41
C PRO A 508 3.42 -12.88 26.01
N GLU A 509 2.60 -13.15 24.98
CA GLU A 509 2.87 -12.70 23.62
C GLU A 509 2.66 -11.18 23.48
N VAL A 510 1.74 -10.59 24.29
CA VAL A 510 1.54 -9.15 24.35
C VAL A 510 2.75 -8.46 24.99
N GLU A 511 3.27 -9.00 26.11
CA GLU A 511 4.48 -8.49 26.75
C GLU A 511 5.70 -8.54 25.81
N VAL A 512 5.85 -9.62 25.05
CA VAL A 512 6.91 -9.76 24.05
C VAL A 512 6.77 -8.69 22.97
N PHE A 513 5.59 -8.55 22.37
CA PHE A 513 5.35 -7.52 21.34
C PHE A 513 5.56 -6.11 21.91
N GLN A 514 5.04 -5.80 23.11
CA GLN A 514 5.22 -4.51 23.75
C GLN A 514 6.69 -4.20 23.98
N SER A 515 7.49 -5.17 24.43
CA SER A 515 8.91 -5.00 24.68
C SER A 515 9.70 -4.62 23.43
N TYR A 516 9.30 -5.13 22.26
CA TYR A 516 9.86 -4.73 20.95
C TYR A 516 9.34 -3.37 20.51
N TYR A 517 8.02 -3.14 20.64
CA TYR A 517 7.38 -1.89 20.22
C TYR A 517 7.99 -0.65 20.90
N GLU A 518 8.25 -0.73 22.22
CA GLU A 518 8.84 0.35 23.01
C GLU A 518 10.29 0.70 22.62
N GLN A 519 10.98 -0.20 21.90
CA GLN A 519 12.34 0.01 21.40
C GLN A 519 12.37 0.51 19.95
N MET A 520 11.21 0.60 19.28
CA MET A 520 11.12 1.06 17.90
C MET A 520 11.04 2.58 17.80
N ASP A 521 11.43 3.11 16.67
CA ASP A 521 11.11 4.48 16.26
C ASP A 521 9.62 4.55 15.89
N LEU A 522 8.85 5.29 16.69
CA LEU A 522 7.41 5.45 16.53
C LEU A 522 7.02 6.63 15.63
N SER A 523 7.99 7.32 15.05
CA SER A 523 7.76 8.42 14.13
C SER A 523 6.92 7.96 12.94
N PRO A 524 5.94 8.76 12.49
CA PRO A 524 5.19 8.47 11.28
C PRO A 524 6.07 8.52 10.04
N ILE A 525 5.62 7.89 8.98
CA ILE A 525 6.27 7.90 7.67
C ILE A 525 5.65 9.00 6.83
N PRO A 526 6.37 10.07 6.46
CA PRO A 526 5.88 11.06 5.51
C PRO A 526 5.91 10.44 4.10
N ILE A 527 4.74 10.27 3.48
CA ILE A 527 4.59 9.57 2.19
C ILE A 527 4.33 10.50 1.00
N ALA A 528 3.83 11.71 1.26
CA ALA A 528 3.68 12.75 0.24
C ALA A 528 3.76 14.12 0.91
N SER A 529 4.33 15.11 0.23
CA SER A 529 4.41 16.48 0.72
C SER A 529 4.24 17.47 -0.42
N VAL A 530 3.65 18.62 -0.10
CA VAL A 530 3.51 19.76 -1.03
C VAL A 530 3.65 21.07 -0.27
N GLU A 531 4.22 22.07 -0.92
CA GLU A 531 4.57 23.34 -0.30
C GLU A 531 4.15 24.51 -1.19
N GLN A 532 3.78 25.62 -0.57
CA GLN A 532 3.45 26.87 -1.27
C GLN A 532 3.83 28.08 -0.42
N THR A 533 4.38 29.11 -1.05
CA THR A 533 4.56 30.42 -0.40
C THR A 533 3.51 31.38 -0.95
N ILE A 534 2.84 32.10 -0.06
CA ILE A 534 1.91 33.15 -0.41
C ILE A 534 2.37 34.49 0.22
N SER A 535 2.31 35.58 -0.56
CA SER A 535 2.53 36.94 -0.04
C SER A 535 1.21 37.66 0.04
N THR A 536 0.89 38.24 1.17
CA THR A 536 -0.33 39.02 1.38
C THR A 536 -0.14 40.50 1.00
N SER A 537 1.12 40.96 0.80
CA SER A 537 1.44 42.32 0.40
C SER A 537 1.14 42.58 -1.08
N GLY A 538 0.24 43.50 -1.35
CA GLY A 538 -0.01 44.01 -2.71
C GLY A 538 -0.92 43.15 -3.59
N ILE A 539 -1.60 42.16 -3.05
CA ILE A 539 -2.58 41.35 -3.79
C ILE A 539 -3.91 42.16 -3.87
N LYS A 540 -4.07 42.97 -4.92
CA LYS A 540 -5.41 43.15 -5.46
C LYS A 540 -5.92 41.74 -5.80
N ALA A 541 -7.11 41.41 -5.28
CA ALA A 541 -7.74 40.10 -5.49
C ALA A 541 -7.46 39.57 -6.90
N HIS A 542 -6.57 38.62 -7.00
CA HIS A 542 -6.42 37.80 -8.20
C HIS A 542 -7.37 36.63 -8.04
N THR A 543 -8.38 36.62 -8.86
CA THR A 543 -9.23 35.44 -9.11
C THR A 543 -8.35 34.24 -9.51
N PRO A 544 -8.78 32.99 -9.26
CA PRO A 544 -8.02 31.75 -9.54
C PRO A 544 -7.59 31.50 -10.99
N GLU A 545 -7.86 32.46 -11.89
CA GLU A 545 -7.55 32.38 -13.33
C GLU A 545 -6.09 32.72 -13.71
N SER A 546 -5.14 32.80 -12.75
CA SER A 546 -3.79 33.32 -13.04
C SER A 546 -2.68 32.29 -13.17
N GLN A 547 -2.97 31.00 -13.20
CA GLN A 547 -1.96 29.96 -13.46
C GLN A 547 -2.17 29.29 -14.82
N LEU A 548 -1.04 28.94 -15.47
CA LEU A 548 -1.06 28.06 -16.62
C LEU A 548 -1.46 26.67 -16.16
N MET A 549 -2.64 26.22 -16.50
CA MET A 549 -3.12 24.87 -16.20
C MET A 549 -3.46 24.12 -17.49
N VAL A 550 -3.29 22.80 -17.48
CA VAL A 550 -3.67 21.91 -18.56
C VAL A 550 -4.51 20.76 -18.00
N GLN A 551 -5.69 20.58 -18.60
CA GLN A 551 -6.58 19.46 -18.31
C GLN A 551 -6.86 18.69 -19.60
N VAL A 552 -7.04 17.39 -19.50
CA VAL A 552 -7.31 16.52 -20.65
C VAL A 552 -8.54 15.68 -20.33
N TYR A 553 -9.59 15.82 -21.16
CA TYR A 553 -10.84 15.08 -20.96
C TYR A 553 -11.54 14.77 -22.30
N PRO A 554 -12.03 13.53 -22.48
CA PRO A 554 -11.85 12.38 -21.60
C PRO A 554 -10.39 11.89 -21.57
N ASN A 555 -9.96 11.31 -20.43
CA ASN A 555 -8.66 10.68 -20.26
C ASN A 555 -8.76 9.53 -19.24
N PRO A 556 -8.70 8.26 -19.64
CA PRO A 556 -8.38 7.74 -20.98
C PRO A 556 -9.37 8.13 -22.07
N PHE A 557 -8.92 8.11 -23.36
CA PHE A 557 -9.75 8.52 -24.47
C PHE A 557 -9.76 7.53 -25.64
N ASN A 558 -10.88 7.52 -26.38
CA ASN A 558 -11.08 6.84 -27.66
C ASN A 558 -12.33 7.44 -28.35
N PRO A 559 -12.30 7.95 -29.58
CA PRO A 559 -11.09 8.18 -30.40
C PRO A 559 -10.48 9.57 -30.23
N GLU A 560 -11.05 10.47 -29.43
CA GLU A 560 -10.67 11.88 -29.37
C GLU A 560 -10.72 12.41 -27.92
N THR A 561 -9.80 13.29 -27.58
CA THR A 561 -9.76 13.99 -26.30
C THR A 561 -9.60 15.50 -26.49
N ASN A 562 -10.13 16.28 -25.54
CA ASN A 562 -9.95 17.71 -25.48
C ASN A 562 -8.85 18.08 -24.46
N ILE A 563 -7.95 18.94 -24.88
CA ILE A 563 -6.89 19.51 -24.04
C ILE A 563 -7.27 20.95 -23.75
N GLN A 564 -7.72 21.20 -22.52
CA GLN A 564 -8.07 22.52 -22.06
C GLN A 564 -6.87 23.17 -21.38
N VAL A 565 -6.56 24.40 -21.78
CA VAL A 565 -5.42 25.15 -21.26
C VAL A 565 -5.93 26.49 -20.72
N SER A 566 -5.75 26.74 -19.43
CA SER A 566 -6.04 28.04 -18.83
C SER A 566 -4.83 28.95 -18.91
N LEU A 567 -4.98 30.08 -19.59
CA LEU A 567 -3.92 31.08 -19.75
C LEU A 567 -4.03 32.18 -18.71
N PRO A 568 -2.95 32.47 -17.97
CA PRO A 568 -2.93 33.52 -16.97
C PRO A 568 -3.01 34.95 -17.57
N GLU A 569 -2.49 35.10 -18.78
CA GLU A 569 -2.36 36.37 -19.50
C GLU A 569 -2.47 36.15 -21.02
N ASP A 570 -2.51 37.24 -21.80
CA ASP A 570 -2.40 37.19 -23.26
C ASP A 570 -0.99 36.73 -23.66
N GLY A 571 -0.89 35.84 -24.61
CA GLY A 571 0.44 35.34 -25.02
C GLY A 571 0.43 34.27 -26.10
N ASN A 572 1.55 33.61 -26.22
CA ASN A 572 1.78 32.56 -27.21
C ASN A 572 1.83 31.19 -26.55
N ILE A 573 1.18 30.20 -27.12
CA ILE A 573 1.18 28.82 -26.67
C ILE A 573 1.94 27.94 -27.68
N LYS A 574 2.73 27.02 -27.14
CA LYS A 574 3.23 25.85 -27.83
C LYS A 574 2.74 24.60 -27.09
N LEU A 575 1.92 23.79 -27.74
CA LEU A 575 1.45 22.50 -27.26
C LEU A 575 2.24 21.40 -27.98
N SER A 576 2.84 20.49 -27.26
CA SER A 576 3.57 19.34 -27.78
C SER A 576 3.09 18.07 -27.11
N ILE A 577 2.92 16.98 -27.86
CA ILE A 577 2.61 15.65 -27.33
C ILE A 577 3.80 14.74 -27.60
N PHE A 578 4.24 14.03 -26.56
CA PHE A 578 5.39 13.12 -26.60
C PHE A 578 4.96 11.70 -26.21
N ASP A 579 5.66 10.71 -26.74
CA ASP A 579 5.63 9.36 -26.19
C ASP A 579 6.51 9.25 -24.92
N LEU A 580 6.51 8.08 -24.27
CA LEU A 580 7.30 7.84 -23.06
C LEU A 580 8.81 7.83 -23.30
N GLN A 581 9.27 7.69 -24.56
CA GLN A 581 10.68 7.79 -24.94
C GLN A 581 11.11 9.24 -25.20
N GLY A 582 10.18 10.20 -25.09
CA GLY A 582 10.44 11.63 -25.35
C GLY A 582 10.42 12.01 -26.83
N LYS A 583 9.94 11.12 -27.71
CA LYS A 583 9.75 11.43 -29.13
C LYS A 583 8.49 12.29 -29.30
N GLN A 584 8.65 13.42 -29.97
CA GLN A 584 7.55 14.35 -30.22
C GLN A 584 6.64 13.80 -31.34
N MET A 585 5.35 13.64 -31.02
CA MET A 585 4.32 13.15 -31.93
C MET A 585 3.59 14.30 -32.64
N ILE A 586 3.23 15.33 -31.86
CA ILE A 586 2.51 16.52 -32.35
C ILE A 586 3.16 17.78 -31.79
N GLU A 587 3.09 18.84 -32.57
CA GLU A 587 3.36 20.21 -32.14
C GLU A 587 2.32 21.16 -32.73
N ILE A 588 1.69 21.95 -31.87
CA ILE A 588 0.73 23.00 -32.22
C ILE A 588 1.25 24.31 -31.64
N GLN A 589 1.44 25.31 -32.46
CA GLN A 589 1.77 26.66 -32.03
C GLN A 589 0.60 27.60 -32.29
N ARG A 590 0.27 28.45 -31.31
CA ARG A 590 -0.71 29.52 -31.43
C ARG A 590 -0.10 30.81 -30.87
N ILE A 591 -0.22 31.86 -31.63
CA ILE A 591 0.25 33.20 -31.26
C ILE A 591 -0.94 34.08 -30.89
N ASN A 592 -0.70 35.10 -30.05
CA ASN A 592 -1.70 36.11 -29.66
C ASN A 592 -2.99 35.47 -29.10
N GLN A 593 -2.87 34.48 -28.25
CA GLN A 593 -4.02 33.91 -27.56
C GLN A 593 -4.39 34.82 -26.38
N SER A 594 -5.69 35.08 -26.22
CA SER A 594 -6.21 35.86 -25.12
C SER A 594 -6.17 35.05 -23.81
N ARG A 595 -6.01 35.75 -22.69
CA ARG A 595 -6.19 35.20 -21.35
C ARG A 595 -7.50 34.41 -21.24
N GLY A 596 -7.48 33.34 -20.41
CA GLY A 596 -8.62 32.46 -20.17
C GLY A 596 -8.45 31.08 -20.81
N MET A 597 -9.57 30.35 -20.88
CA MET A 597 -9.58 28.96 -21.35
C MET A 597 -9.38 28.88 -22.86
N GLN A 598 -8.42 28.05 -23.27
CA GLN A 598 -8.17 27.68 -24.66
C GLN A 598 -8.41 26.16 -24.79
N GLU A 599 -8.94 25.73 -25.94
CA GLU A 599 -9.31 24.33 -26.15
C GLU A 599 -8.64 23.78 -27.41
N TYR A 600 -8.09 22.58 -27.32
CA TYR A 600 -7.43 21.86 -28.39
C TYR A 600 -7.95 20.42 -28.38
N SER A 601 -8.17 19.86 -29.56
CA SER A 601 -8.61 18.48 -29.72
C SER A 601 -7.48 17.61 -30.27
N TRP A 602 -7.40 16.36 -29.80
CA TRP A 602 -6.45 15.37 -30.30
C TRP A 602 -7.13 14.01 -30.53
N ASP A 603 -6.96 13.48 -31.74
CA ASP A 603 -7.58 12.25 -32.23
C ASP A 603 -6.62 11.04 -32.26
N GLY A 604 -5.57 11.06 -31.45
CA GLY A 604 -4.61 9.96 -31.35
C GLY A 604 -3.72 9.76 -32.58
N LYS A 605 -3.58 10.78 -33.46
CA LYS A 605 -2.72 10.73 -34.61
C LYS A 605 -1.46 11.56 -34.43
N ASP A 606 -0.42 11.24 -35.20
CA ASP A 606 0.80 12.02 -35.26
C ASP A 606 0.68 13.23 -36.25
N SER A 607 1.75 14.01 -36.39
CA SER A 607 1.81 15.16 -37.28
C SER A 607 1.65 14.82 -38.76
N GLN A 608 1.72 13.56 -39.14
CA GLN A 608 1.52 13.06 -40.49
C GLN A 608 0.11 12.47 -40.70
N GLY A 609 -0.73 12.48 -39.67
CA GLY A 609 -2.08 11.93 -39.71
C GLY A 609 -2.15 10.41 -39.54
N LEU A 610 -1.07 9.76 -39.12
CA LEU A 610 -1.02 8.33 -38.87
C LEU A 610 -1.51 8.04 -37.45
N ASN A 611 -2.36 7.02 -37.27
CA ASN A 611 -2.82 6.57 -35.96
C ASN A 611 -1.64 6.07 -35.12
N LEU A 612 -1.54 6.57 -33.92
CA LEU A 612 -0.58 6.11 -32.92
C LEU A 612 -1.03 4.79 -32.28
N GLU A 613 -0.13 4.13 -31.59
CA GLU A 613 -0.45 2.94 -30.79
C GLU A 613 -1.20 3.34 -29.51
N ALA A 614 -2.05 2.45 -29.01
CA ALA A 614 -2.63 2.64 -27.68
C ALA A 614 -1.50 2.72 -26.63
N GLY A 615 -1.61 3.64 -25.68
CA GLY A 615 -0.54 3.85 -24.72
C GLY A 615 -0.60 5.19 -24.02
N ILE A 616 0.44 5.45 -23.24
CA ILE A 616 0.60 6.68 -22.47
C ILE A 616 1.41 7.69 -23.27
N TYR A 617 0.88 8.91 -23.30
CA TYR A 617 1.51 10.08 -23.89
C TYR A 617 1.58 11.22 -22.87
N VAL A 618 2.44 12.20 -23.11
CA VAL A 618 2.56 13.40 -22.27
C VAL A 618 2.29 14.62 -23.12
N VAL A 619 1.27 15.40 -22.76
CA VAL A 619 1.09 16.75 -23.31
C VAL A 619 1.93 17.72 -22.49
N GLN A 620 2.68 18.55 -23.17
CA GLN A 620 3.44 19.66 -22.61
C GLN A 620 2.95 20.97 -23.22
N ILE A 621 2.61 21.91 -22.36
CA ILE A 621 2.28 23.29 -22.73
C ILE A 621 3.46 24.18 -22.37
N GLU A 622 3.98 24.92 -23.34
CA GLU A 622 4.89 26.05 -23.11
C GLU A 622 4.13 27.34 -23.45
N PHE A 623 3.96 28.21 -22.46
CA PHE A 623 3.28 29.48 -22.59
C PHE A 623 4.26 30.62 -22.37
N ARG A 624 4.18 31.63 -23.21
CA ARG A 624 4.95 32.87 -23.09
C ARG A 624 4.02 34.07 -23.16
N ALA A 625 3.92 34.81 -22.07
CA ALA A 625 3.13 36.03 -22.02
C ALA A 625 3.67 37.10 -22.99
N THR A 626 2.78 37.92 -23.50
CA THR A 626 3.15 38.99 -24.44
C THR A 626 4.16 39.93 -23.81
N GLY A 627 5.33 40.07 -24.42
CA GLY A 627 6.42 40.93 -23.92
C GLY A 627 7.31 40.28 -22.84
N SER A 628 7.05 39.04 -22.43
CA SER A 628 7.87 38.32 -21.45
C SER A 628 8.97 37.50 -22.13
N PRO A 629 10.22 37.54 -21.64
CA PRO A 629 11.28 36.65 -22.10
C PRO A 629 11.19 35.24 -21.48
N ILE A 630 10.40 35.07 -20.40
CA ILE A 630 10.30 33.82 -19.65
C ILE A 630 9.09 33.02 -20.14
N ALA A 631 9.28 31.72 -20.31
CA ALA A 631 8.20 30.77 -20.64
C ALA A 631 7.81 29.96 -19.39
N SER A 632 6.50 29.86 -19.16
CA SER A 632 5.91 28.94 -18.18
C SER A 632 5.59 27.61 -18.83
N ARG A 633 5.64 26.49 -18.08
CA ARG A 633 5.34 25.14 -18.58
C ARG A 633 4.34 24.43 -17.68
N ALA A 634 3.44 23.68 -18.32
CA ALA A 634 2.52 22.77 -17.67
C ALA A 634 2.52 21.44 -18.44
N ASN A 635 2.37 20.32 -17.73
CA ASN A 635 2.34 18.99 -18.33
C ASN A 635 1.12 18.21 -17.83
N SER A 636 0.58 17.33 -18.65
CA SER A 636 -0.45 16.36 -18.26
C SER A 636 -0.23 15.03 -18.95
N LYS A 637 -0.58 13.95 -18.28
CA LYS A 637 -0.58 12.59 -18.85
C LYS A 637 -1.83 12.39 -19.71
N ILE A 638 -1.69 11.72 -20.83
CA ILE A 638 -2.79 11.30 -21.70
C ILE A 638 -2.72 9.80 -21.89
N VAL A 639 -3.84 9.11 -21.74
CA VAL A 639 -3.95 7.68 -22.02
C VAL A 639 -4.84 7.48 -23.23
N TYR A 640 -4.26 6.95 -24.31
CA TYR A 640 -4.97 6.65 -25.55
C TYR A 640 -5.34 5.18 -25.61
N LEU A 641 -6.61 4.89 -25.80
CA LEU A 641 -7.17 3.55 -25.99
C LEU A 641 -7.52 3.36 -27.48
N LYS A 642 -7.39 2.14 -27.98
CA LYS A 642 -7.84 1.78 -29.34
C LYS A 642 -9.22 1.15 -29.33
#